data_90368fde505262b0de2b1ad04cf1a56e
#
_entry.id   90368fde505262b0de2b1ad04cf1a56e
#
_cell.length_a   1.000
_cell.length_b   1.000
_cell.length_c   1.000
_cell.angle_alpha   90.00
_cell.angle_beta   90.00
_cell.angle_gamma   90.00
#
_symmetry.space_group_name_H-M   'P 1'
#
loop_
_entity.id
_entity.type
_entity.pdbx_description
1 polymer ?
#
loop_
_entity_poly.entity_id
_entity_poly.type
_entity_poly.pdbx_seq_one_letter_code
_entity_poly.pdbx_strand_id
1 'polypeptide(L)'
;KSDSAFSIPIGLKTQDMFETLILEMKAATQSEKAKVEFTAEDDTTALAVKISEIERLISECENRGISTDYERVKYAAAKKVLKMLPVFTANGETASYDYNLETAYKLCAEAKTALESYLNNTAQPKAVVRTAADTPTVQGNSFYSDATKKNEFYVGYSHWEQSDMDMYKDLGINMFQYEIGPKNLLKKAAPVDGWDLSEVHSNKITYLIEYSEENSGSVKIPVSSGSGQLWLSQTVSVKPNTTYTYGVDFKCASASSLRVRLGSKDKWFYDSKNDGEIKNWKSASASYTTAADETELTFSIILHNNSSKLFFDNAFVKDSAGNNLLKNGNFAVENTEMYTVNTAAAEKVKSVFKQAEDNGINITLLTAMHYFPDYAYTYDPTIANGDVTKFLTFMPFNPTHPEVIKVMERFLEELIPLVKDSKALHSITLSNEPQFTVNVNRDYYLGSYHAMLKEKYSTVAEMNKAYGGTSYADFAEVSMPSNTDRRSSERQKLAYFNDYRLFNESIITEYHKAIYDKINSLAPDILLHTKGMSAMNAIGTSGNRIQLGVNNEELSKFLDLNGCDDWAYYGDQKDTLMGKTMWYDYMTSVKNAPIVNSEDHILKDSSTLSRSGAELKMNMADVWQGAVHGRGASVLWLYDNSDRSKNNTGYYNANLTRRADYLAGIGKTTLDLNRLSGEISAISNKAARVAILYSDSSLVLNPYALNASYVAYQQAMFNGEKVFFVNETNPQSLNQNDIDLLIVPCSNYMKAETLAEIKKHIDDGGRALLLNANNKSWLNENGGEHDAALLNSVTSRSETVSFSSASDMYTYDSGSAVVNKLKSELEKLSHPVSVSGTNTEWLSAEYDGGYVINLCNYGTSSTEISLTAQSGYDIENAYDMISGEKVGKSFSLSPNEPKLLKIEKVNGFKFYSIDENCTKTEISDLKSRRMSVTAKYTDAKPNDGYIHIVSVSEDGKLKRIFTQKGNADADGIINSEMEFTVDDGIDLSKCTVKTFLFDGFDKIIPYMPAREIKVR
;
A
#
# COMPACT_ATOMS: atom_id res chain seq x y z
N LYS A 1 -39.33 -20.72 -51.06
CA LYS A 1 -38.76 -21.41 -49.86
C LYS A 1 -37.26 -21.16 -49.87
N SER A 2 -36.80 -20.24 -49.06
CA SER A 2 -35.41 -20.09 -48.75
C SER A 2 -35.24 -20.54 -47.30
N ASP A 3 -34.40 -21.55 -47.03
CA ASP A 3 -33.99 -22.01 -45.71
C ASP A 3 -32.96 -21.02 -45.11
N SER A 4 -33.34 -19.77 -44.92
CA SER A 4 -32.48 -18.82 -44.23
C SER A 4 -32.99 -18.63 -42.81
N ALA A 5 -32.24 -19.15 -41.84
CA ALA A 5 -32.42 -18.78 -40.43
C ALA A 5 -32.07 -17.29 -40.28
N PHE A 6 -32.95 -16.53 -39.63
CA PHE A 6 -32.63 -15.17 -39.19
C PHE A 6 -32.83 -15.07 -37.69
N SER A 7 -31.95 -14.37 -37.01
CA SER A 7 -32.05 -14.09 -35.58
C SER A 7 -32.48 -12.64 -35.34
N ILE A 8 -33.47 -12.46 -34.50
CA ILE A 8 -33.89 -11.15 -34.02
C ILE A 8 -33.42 -11.01 -32.58
N PRO A 9 -32.48 -10.11 -32.25
CA PRO A 9 -32.10 -9.86 -30.88
C PRO A 9 -33.22 -9.17 -30.13
N ILE A 10 -33.84 -9.86 -29.17
CA ILE A 10 -34.84 -9.30 -28.25
C ILE A 10 -34.19 -9.20 -26.87
N GLY A 11 -33.97 -7.97 -26.38
CA GLY A 11 -33.47 -7.73 -25.01
C GLY A 11 -34.57 -7.98 -23.98
N LEU A 12 -34.50 -9.05 -23.24
CA LEU A 12 -35.44 -9.44 -22.18
C LEU A 12 -34.82 -9.34 -20.82
N LYS A 13 -35.56 -8.79 -19.85
CA LYS A 13 -35.05 -8.51 -18.49
C LYS A 13 -35.30 -9.61 -17.46
N THR A 14 -36.09 -10.64 -17.71
CA THR A 14 -36.31 -11.75 -16.76
C THR A 14 -36.70 -13.05 -17.45
N GLN A 15 -36.29 -14.17 -16.89
CA GLN A 15 -36.46 -15.54 -17.38
C GLN A 15 -37.92 -16.05 -17.31
N ASP A 16 -38.82 -15.37 -16.58
CA ASP A 16 -40.15 -15.87 -16.28
C ASP A 16 -41.26 -15.44 -17.27
N MET A 17 -40.93 -14.78 -18.37
CA MET A 17 -41.96 -14.13 -19.19
C MET A 17 -42.37 -14.83 -20.51
N PHE A 18 -41.76 -15.96 -20.89
CA PHE A 18 -42.09 -16.55 -22.21
C PHE A 18 -42.28 -18.03 -22.20
N GLU A 19 -43.51 -18.47 -22.26
CA GLU A 19 -43.83 -19.83 -22.68
C GLU A 19 -43.93 -19.98 -24.23
N THR A 20 -44.34 -18.95 -24.95
CA THR A 20 -44.45 -19.00 -26.45
C THR A 20 -44.66 -17.61 -27.05
N LEU A 21 -43.80 -17.21 -28.01
CA LEU A 21 -44.06 -16.03 -28.86
C LEU A 21 -44.64 -16.48 -30.20
N ILE A 22 -45.83 -16.01 -30.56
CA ILE A 22 -46.45 -16.26 -31.88
C ILE A 22 -46.20 -15.07 -32.79
N LEU A 23 -45.39 -15.28 -33.84
CA LEU A 23 -45.20 -14.30 -34.92
C LEU A 23 -46.27 -14.49 -36.01
N GLU A 24 -47.14 -13.50 -36.23
CA GLU A 24 -48.00 -13.46 -37.40
C GLU A 24 -47.24 -12.81 -38.56
N MET A 25 -46.86 -13.59 -39.55
CA MET A 25 -46.38 -13.05 -40.82
C MET A 25 -47.56 -12.89 -41.78
N LYS A 26 -47.83 -11.67 -42.18
CA LYS A 26 -48.77 -11.40 -43.27
C LYS A 26 -48.04 -11.37 -44.62
N ALA A 27 -48.15 -12.44 -45.36
CA ALA A 27 -47.81 -12.39 -46.78
C ALA A 27 -49.01 -11.80 -47.53
N ALA A 28 -48.76 -11.18 -48.70
CA ALA A 28 -49.76 -10.37 -49.41
C ALA A 28 -51.04 -11.12 -49.85
N THR A 29 -51.16 -12.43 -49.67
CA THR A 29 -52.33 -13.23 -50.05
C THR A 29 -52.74 -14.33 -49.06
N GLN A 30 -52.00 -14.66 -48.01
CA GLN A 30 -52.36 -15.64 -46.98
C GLN A 30 -51.64 -15.37 -45.66
N SER A 31 -52.34 -15.53 -44.54
CA SER A 31 -51.75 -15.50 -43.22
C SER A 31 -51.34 -16.92 -42.81
N GLU A 32 -50.06 -17.23 -42.71
CA GLU A 32 -49.56 -18.45 -42.10
C GLU A 32 -49.11 -18.14 -40.66
N LYS A 33 -49.54 -18.96 -39.71
CA LYS A 33 -49.04 -18.95 -38.33
C LYS A 33 -47.92 -19.96 -38.25
N ALA A 34 -46.70 -19.46 -38.02
CA ALA A 34 -45.58 -20.33 -37.70
C ALA A 34 -45.32 -20.28 -36.19
N LYS A 35 -45.21 -21.43 -35.56
CA LYS A 35 -44.71 -21.53 -34.18
C LYS A 35 -43.18 -21.46 -34.25
N VAL A 36 -42.63 -20.38 -33.72
CA VAL A 36 -41.18 -20.25 -33.57
C VAL A 36 -40.83 -20.60 -32.12
N GLU A 37 -40.12 -21.68 -31.92
CA GLU A 37 -39.51 -21.95 -30.62
C GLU A 37 -38.25 -21.11 -30.50
N PHE A 38 -38.26 -20.18 -29.53
CA PHE A 38 -37.05 -19.49 -29.11
C PHE A 38 -36.40 -20.31 -28.04
N THR A 39 -35.25 -20.89 -28.33
CA THR A 39 -34.30 -21.21 -27.28
C THR A 39 -33.67 -19.87 -26.87
N ALA A 40 -33.96 -19.39 -25.67
CA ALA A 40 -33.16 -18.31 -25.09
C ALA A 40 -31.71 -18.78 -25.14
N GLU A 41 -30.85 -18.04 -25.86
CA GLU A 41 -29.40 -18.19 -25.61
C GLU A 41 -29.19 -17.93 -24.11
N ASP A 42 -28.52 -18.83 -23.43
CA ASP A 42 -28.20 -18.55 -22.05
C ASP A 42 -27.34 -17.29 -21.97
N ASP A 43 -27.51 -16.50 -20.92
CA ASP A 43 -26.83 -15.22 -20.74
C ASP A 43 -25.32 -15.33 -20.89
N THR A 44 -24.76 -16.47 -20.54
CA THR A 44 -23.34 -16.81 -20.65
C THR A 44 -22.89 -16.85 -22.11
N THR A 45 -23.64 -17.53 -22.96
CA THR A 45 -23.40 -17.60 -24.42
C THR A 45 -23.56 -16.22 -25.07
N ALA A 46 -24.62 -15.49 -24.74
CA ALA A 46 -24.87 -14.15 -25.29
C ALA A 46 -23.78 -13.13 -24.91
N LEU A 47 -23.30 -13.16 -23.66
CA LEU A 47 -22.18 -12.32 -23.20
C LEU A 47 -20.87 -12.72 -23.89
N ALA A 48 -20.58 -14.02 -24.03
CA ALA A 48 -19.38 -14.52 -24.71
C ALA A 48 -19.30 -14.04 -26.18
N VAL A 49 -20.41 -14.01 -26.91
CA VAL A 49 -20.48 -13.47 -28.28
C VAL A 49 -20.09 -11.98 -28.31
N LYS A 50 -20.60 -11.17 -27.37
CA LYS A 50 -20.24 -9.74 -27.30
C LYS A 50 -18.78 -9.52 -26.94
N ILE A 51 -18.24 -10.29 -26.01
CA ILE A 51 -16.82 -10.25 -25.64
C ILE A 51 -15.95 -10.59 -26.86
N SER A 52 -16.29 -11.63 -27.62
CA SER A 52 -15.57 -12.00 -28.84
C SER A 52 -15.64 -10.90 -29.93
N GLU A 53 -16.74 -10.17 -30.02
CA GLU A 53 -16.86 -9.02 -30.93
C GLU A 53 -15.87 -7.90 -30.51
N ILE A 54 -15.79 -7.58 -29.21
CA ILE A 54 -14.83 -6.58 -28.70
C ILE A 54 -13.40 -7.01 -28.95
N GLU A 55 -13.05 -8.29 -28.70
CA GLU A 55 -11.72 -8.82 -28.94
C GLU A 55 -11.31 -8.69 -30.41
N ARG A 56 -12.22 -8.95 -31.34
CA ARG A 56 -12.00 -8.74 -32.78
C ARG A 56 -11.74 -7.27 -33.11
N LEU A 57 -12.54 -6.34 -32.55
CA LEU A 57 -12.37 -4.90 -32.79
C LEU A 57 -11.07 -4.36 -32.17
N ILE A 58 -10.68 -4.83 -31.00
CA ILE A 58 -9.38 -4.54 -30.37
C ILE A 58 -8.25 -4.96 -31.30
N SER A 59 -8.28 -6.22 -31.79
CA SER A 59 -7.27 -6.74 -32.71
C SER A 59 -7.21 -5.94 -34.02
N GLU A 60 -8.35 -5.49 -34.53
CA GLU A 60 -8.41 -4.68 -35.77
C GLU A 60 -7.79 -3.29 -35.55
N CYS A 61 -8.06 -2.63 -34.40
CA CYS A 61 -7.45 -1.36 -34.06
C CYS A 61 -5.93 -1.48 -33.91
N GLU A 62 -5.47 -2.49 -33.17
CA GLU A 62 -4.03 -2.71 -32.91
C GLU A 62 -3.25 -3.06 -34.17
N ASN A 63 -3.84 -3.81 -35.11
CA ASN A 63 -3.25 -4.06 -36.42
C ASN A 63 -3.09 -2.78 -37.26
N ARG A 64 -3.83 -1.71 -36.93
CA ARG A 64 -3.69 -0.38 -37.54
C ARG A 64 -2.79 0.55 -36.71
N GLY A 65 -2.18 0.06 -35.60
CA GLY A 65 -1.35 0.85 -34.69
C GLY A 65 -2.15 1.79 -33.78
N ILE A 66 -3.44 1.53 -33.57
CA ILE A 66 -4.32 2.32 -32.70
C ILE A 66 -4.29 1.71 -31.30
N SER A 67 -4.00 2.52 -30.27
CA SER A 67 -4.05 2.10 -28.86
C SER A 67 -5.47 1.75 -28.44
N THR A 68 -5.60 0.67 -27.64
CA THR A 68 -6.89 0.15 -27.14
C THR A 68 -6.90 -0.06 -25.62
N ASP A 69 -5.97 0.56 -24.91
CA ASP A 69 -5.72 0.28 -23.49
C ASP A 69 -6.96 0.44 -22.59
N TYR A 70 -7.75 1.50 -22.79
CA TYR A 70 -8.98 1.73 -22.02
C TYR A 70 -10.09 0.73 -22.36
N GLU A 71 -10.16 0.31 -23.61
CA GLU A 71 -11.16 -0.67 -24.08
C GLU A 71 -10.78 -2.09 -23.63
N ARG A 72 -9.48 -2.38 -23.52
CA ARG A 72 -8.99 -3.63 -22.93
C ARG A 72 -9.40 -3.77 -21.46
N VAL A 73 -9.41 -2.68 -20.67
CA VAL A 73 -9.91 -2.70 -19.29
C VAL A 73 -11.39 -3.12 -19.25
N LYS A 74 -12.22 -2.55 -20.10
CA LYS A 74 -13.65 -2.91 -20.19
C LYS A 74 -13.85 -4.36 -20.65
N TYR A 75 -13.08 -4.78 -21.65
CA TYR A 75 -13.07 -6.15 -22.14
C TYR A 75 -12.68 -7.16 -21.04
N ALA A 76 -11.61 -6.90 -20.31
CA ALA A 76 -11.12 -7.78 -19.25
C ALA A 76 -12.12 -7.87 -18.08
N ALA A 77 -12.73 -6.75 -17.68
CA ALA A 77 -13.76 -6.73 -16.66
C ALA A 77 -15.01 -7.54 -17.10
N ALA A 78 -15.46 -7.41 -18.34
CA ALA A 78 -16.57 -8.22 -18.87
C ALA A 78 -16.18 -9.72 -18.94
N LYS A 79 -14.95 -10.03 -19.33
CA LYS A 79 -14.41 -11.41 -19.34
C LYS A 79 -14.35 -12.03 -17.95
N LYS A 80 -14.01 -11.24 -16.91
CA LYS A 80 -14.07 -11.71 -15.51
C LYS A 80 -15.51 -12.00 -15.09
N VAL A 81 -16.47 -11.15 -15.47
CA VAL A 81 -17.90 -11.43 -15.22
C VAL A 81 -18.30 -12.77 -15.84
N LEU A 82 -17.95 -13.03 -17.10
CA LEU A 82 -18.25 -14.31 -17.74
C LEU A 82 -17.75 -15.52 -16.92
N LYS A 83 -16.57 -15.43 -16.32
CA LYS A 83 -16.04 -16.46 -15.41
C LYS A 83 -16.84 -16.54 -14.09
N MET A 84 -17.43 -15.43 -13.62
CA MET A 84 -18.13 -15.35 -12.33
C MET A 84 -19.61 -15.74 -12.41
N LEU A 85 -20.30 -15.64 -13.55
CA LEU A 85 -21.72 -15.98 -13.69
C LEU A 85 -22.07 -17.39 -13.18
N PRO A 86 -21.30 -18.46 -13.51
CA PRO A 86 -21.54 -19.78 -12.97
C PRO A 86 -21.40 -19.84 -11.43
N VAL A 87 -20.49 -19.05 -10.85
CA VAL A 87 -20.27 -18.98 -9.40
C VAL A 87 -21.49 -18.35 -8.72
N PHE A 88 -22.00 -17.24 -9.25
CA PHE A 88 -23.21 -16.60 -8.73
C PHE A 88 -24.42 -17.53 -8.79
N THR A 89 -24.57 -18.27 -9.92
CA THR A 89 -25.66 -19.26 -10.10
C THR A 89 -25.54 -20.39 -9.08
N ALA A 90 -24.35 -20.98 -8.92
CA ALA A 90 -24.11 -22.06 -7.96
C ALA A 90 -24.38 -21.63 -6.51
N ASN A 91 -24.14 -20.36 -6.19
CA ASN A 91 -24.37 -19.79 -4.87
C ASN A 91 -25.80 -19.26 -4.65
N GLY A 92 -26.65 -19.23 -5.68
CA GLY A 92 -28.01 -18.67 -5.62
C GLY A 92 -28.02 -17.14 -5.47
N GLU A 93 -27.04 -16.44 -6.06
CA GLU A 93 -26.83 -15.00 -5.93
C GLU A 93 -27.40 -14.21 -7.12
N THR A 94 -28.73 -14.34 -7.34
CA THR A 94 -29.43 -13.74 -8.47
C THR A 94 -29.16 -12.25 -8.62
N ALA A 95 -29.19 -11.50 -7.53
CA ALA A 95 -28.97 -10.05 -7.60
C ALA A 95 -27.53 -9.66 -7.97
N SER A 96 -26.52 -10.46 -7.64
CA SER A 96 -25.13 -10.26 -8.09
C SER A 96 -24.96 -10.67 -9.55
N TYR A 97 -25.62 -11.73 -9.94
CA TYR A 97 -25.68 -12.20 -11.33
C TYR A 97 -26.22 -11.10 -12.25
N ASP A 98 -27.44 -10.62 -11.97
CA ASP A 98 -28.12 -9.60 -12.80
C ASP A 98 -27.31 -8.31 -12.89
N TYR A 99 -26.81 -7.83 -11.76
CA TYR A 99 -26.03 -6.59 -11.71
C TYR A 99 -24.72 -6.68 -12.52
N ASN A 100 -23.96 -7.77 -12.38
CA ASN A 100 -22.71 -7.91 -13.10
C ASN A 100 -22.94 -8.18 -14.60
N LEU A 101 -23.99 -8.92 -14.95
CA LEU A 101 -24.37 -9.16 -16.35
C LEU A 101 -24.74 -7.83 -17.06
N GLU A 102 -25.62 -7.02 -16.44
CA GLU A 102 -26.00 -5.70 -16.96
C GLU A 102 -24.76 -4.79 -17.10
N THR A 103 -23.89 -4.79 -16.09
CA THR A 103 -22.63 -4.03 -16.13
C THR A 103 -21.72 -4.50 -17.26
N ALA A 104 -21.54 -5.80 -17.45
CA ALA A 104 -20.72 -6.35 -18.53
C ALA A 104 -21.27 -5.97 -19.91
N TYR A 105 -22.58 -6.02 -20.13
CA TYR A 105 -23.20 -5.55 -21.38
C TYR A 105 -22.94 -4.07 -21.64
N LYS A 106 -23.04 -3.23 -20.60
CA LYS A 106 -22.73 -1.81 -20.68
C LYS A 106 -21.27 -1.57 -21.07
N LEU A 107 -20.34 -2.24 -20.40
CA LEU A 107 -18.90 -2.16 -20.68
C LEU A 107 -18.58 -2.58 -22.13
N CYS A 108 -19.18 -3.68 -22.61
CA CYS A 108 -19.02 -4.13 -23.98
C CYS A 108 -19.57 -3.07 -24.98
N ALA A 109 -20.73 -2.49 -24.71
CA ALA A 109 -21.32 -1.48 -25.58
C ALA A 109 -20.46 -0.20 -25.66
N GLU A 110 -19.94 0.27 -24.53
CA GLU A 110 -19.02 1.41 -24.47
C GLU A 110 -17.72 1.13 -25.21
N ALA A 111 -17.11 -0.06 -25.01
CA ALA A 111 -15.89 -0.45 -25.69
C ALA A 111 -16.09 -0.52 -27.20
N LYS A 112 -17.21 -1.13 -27.66
CA LYS A 112 -17.57 -1.20 -29.08
C LYS A 112 -17.66 0.19 -29.69
N THR A 113 -18.42 1.09 -29.07
CA THR A 113 -18.62 2.45 -29.56
C THR A 113 -17.30 3.20 -29.73
N ALA A 114 -16.40 3.08 -28.73
CA ALA A 114 -15.08 3.71 -28.78
C ALA A 114 -14.22 3.12 -29.91
N LEU A 115 -14.09 1.79 -29.99
CA LEU A 115 -13.27 1.10 -30.99
C LEU A 115 -13.77 1.41 -32.44
N GLU A 116 -15.06 1.38 -32.65
CA GLU A 116 -15.67 1.75 -33.98
C GLU A 116 -15.37 3.22 -34.33
N SER A 117 -15.39 4.12 -33.32
CA SER A 117 -15.06 5.53 -33.55
C SER A 117 -13.61 5.72 -33.96
N TYR A 118 -12.69 4.97 -33.36
CA TYR A 118 -11.26 4.97 -33.69
C TYR A 118 -11.01 4.44 -35.11
N LEU A 119 -11.64 3.30 -35.46
CA LEU A 119 -11.56 2.71 -36.81
C LEU A 119 -12.09 3.65 -37.91
N ASN A 120 -13.08 4.44 -37.58
CA ASN A 120 -13.70 5.43 -38.46
C ASN A 120 -13.04 6.82 -38.41
N ASN A 121 -12.00 7.02 -37.64
CA ASN A 121 -11.27 8.29 -37.39
C ASN A 121 -12.20 9.44 -36.90
N THR A 122 -13.28 9.12 -36.18
CA THR A 122 -14.19 10.11 -35.56
C THR A 122 -13.79 10.47 -34.14
N ALA A 123 -12.93 9.66 -33.51
CA ALA A 123 -12.27 9.95 -32.23
C ALA A 123 -10.82 9.41 -32.25
N GLN A 124 -10.01 9.90 -31.31
CA GLN A 124 -8.64 9.41 -31.08
C GLN A 124 -8.55 8.77 -29.70
N PRO A 125 -7.84 7.64 -29.55
CA PRO A 125 -7.60 7.05 -28.24
C PRO A 125 -6.66 7.94 -27.41
N LYS A 126 -6.82 7.91 -26.09
CA LYS A 126 -5.85 8.54 -25.18
C LYS A 126 -4.55 7.75 -25.22
N ALA A 127 -3.43 8.44 -25.39
CA ALA A 127 -2.11 7.80 -25.31
C ALA A 127 -1.83 7.32 -23.88
N VAL A 128 -1.36 6.09 -23.74
CA VAL A 128 -0.99 5.49 -22.45
C VAL A 128 0.45 4.99 -22.55
N VAL A 129 1.22 5.18 -21.48
CA VAL A 129 2.49 4.49 -21.30
C VAL A 129 2.25 3.36 -20.30
N ARG A 130 2.31 2.12 -20.77
CA ARG A 130 2.22 0.97 -19.88
C ARG A 130 3.50 0.81 -19.09
N THR A 131 3.34 0.57 -17.79
CA THR A 131 4.44 0.24 -16.88
C THR A 131 5.08 -1.10 -17.27
N ALA A 132 6.36 -1.24 -17.04
CA ALA A 132 7.10 -2.48 -17.15
C ALA A 132 7.44 -3.01 -15.76
N ALA A 133 7.69 -4.33 -15.63
CA ALA A 133 8.28 -4.83 -14.40
C ALA A 133 9.72 -4.29 -14.31
N ASP A 134 9.93 -3.34 -13.42
CA ASP A 134 11.26 -2.86 -13.02
C ASP A 134 11.23 -2.42 -11.54
N THR A 135 12.41 -2.38 -10.93
CA THR A 135 12.54 -1.85 -9.58
C THR A 135 12.59 -0.33 -9.67
N PRO A 136 11.62 0.41 -9.12
CA PRO A 136 11.59 1.86 -9.25
C PRO A 136 12.65 2.52 -8.37
N THR A 137 13.05 3.74 -8.75
CA THR A 137 13.82 4.65 -7.90
C THR A 137 12.91 5.66 -7.21
N VAL A 138 13.36 6.17 -6.05
CA VAL A 138 12.61 7.17 -5.28
C VAL A 138 13.03 8.57 -5.67
N GLN A 139 12.07 9.43 -6.04
CA GLN A 139 12.28 10.85 -6.35
C GLN A 139 11.28 11.71 -5.57
N GLY A 140 11.67 12.19 -4.38
CA GLY A 140 10.75 12.85 -3.45
C GLY A 140 9.60 11.90 -3.09
N ASN A 141 8.37 12.37 -3.18
CA ASN A 141 7.16 11.57 -2.89
C ASN A 141 6.66 10.77 -4.11
N SER A 142 7.54 10.44 -5.05
CA SER A 142 7.17 9.74 -6.29
C SER A 142 8.11 8.59 -6.59
N PHE A 143 7.60 7.55 -7.23
CA PHE A 143 8.40 6.52 -7.88
C PHE A 143 8.75 6.94 -9.31
N TYR A 144 9.96 6.64 -9.73
CA TYR A 144 10.44 6.87 -11.08
C TYR A 144 10.95 5.55 -11.68
N SER A 145 10.51 5.24 -12.89
CA SER A 145 10.93 4.06 -13.64
C SER A 145 12.01 4.44 -14.66
N ASP A 146 13.12 3.71 -14.62
CA ASP A 146 14.18 3.84 -15.62
C ASP A 146 13.80 3.21 -16.96
N ALA A 147 12.87 2.27 -16.96
CA ALA A 147 12.38 1.61 -18.18
C ALA A 147 11.49 2.56 -19.00
N THR A 148 10.59 3.28 -18.37
CA THR A 148 9.65 4.20 -19.05
C THR A 148 10.12 5.65 -19.09
N LYS A 149 11.16 6.00 -18.28
CA LYS A 149 11.67 7.37 -18.09
C LYS A 149 10.60 8.34 -17.61
N LYS A 150 9.68 7.86 -16.72
CA LYS A 150 8.59 8.62 -16.14
C LYS A 150 8.38 8.28 -14.67
N ASN A 151 7.69 9.17 -13.98
CA ASN A 151 7.08 8.81 -12.70
C ASN A 151 5.97 7.79 -12.94
N GLU A 152 5.84 6.83 -12.05
CA GLU A 152 4.85 5.75 -12.14
C GLU A 152 4.06 5.63 -10.83
N PHE A 153 2.78 5.29 -10.98
CA PHE A 153 1.88 4.93 -9.90
C PHE A 153 1.51 3.45 -10.01
N TYR A 154 1.62 2.75 -8.90
CA TYR A 154 1.37 1.32 -8.83
C TYR A 154 0.01 1.08 -8.16
N VAL A 155 -0.87 0.40 -8.86
CA VAL A 155 -2.19 0.01 -8.34
C VAL A 155 -2.43 -1.45 -8.63
N GLY A 156 -2.86 -2.19 -7.62
CA GLY A 156 -3.09 -3.61 -7.78
C GLY A 156 -3.84 -4.23 -6.62
N TYR A 157 -3.67 -5.53 -6.42
CA TYR A 157 -4.54 -6.29 -5.55
C TYR A 157 -3.80 -7.12 -4.50
N SER A 158 -4.39 -7.19 -3.31
CA SER A 158 -4.19 -8.29 -2.37
C SER A 158 -5.08 -9.47 -2.77
N HIS A 159 -4.84 -10.67 -2.22
CA HIS A 159 -5.63 -11.87 -2.52
C HIS A 159 -5.85 -12.09 -4.01
N TRP A 160 -4.78 -11.92 -4.77
CA TRP A 160 -4.74 -12.10 -6.21
C TRP A 160 -4.86 -13.58 -6.59
N GLU A 161 -5.33 -13.86 -7.82
CA GLU A 161 -5.45 -15.21 -8.34
C GLU A 161 -4.44 -15.49 -9.44
N GLN A 162 -3.65 -16.56 -9.29
CA GLN A 162 -2.65 -16.95 -10.27
C GLN A 162 -3.26 -17.27 -11.64
N SER A 163 -4.49 -17.78 -11.69
CA SER A 163 -5.23 -18.07 -12.92
C SER A 163 -5.65 -16.83 -13.72
N ASP A 164 -5.55 -15.64 -13.15
CA ASP A 164 -5.90 -14.38 -13.78
C ASP A 164 -4.66 -13.50 -14.06
N MET A 165 -3.45 -14.02 -13.88
CA MET A 165 -2.21 -13.26 -14.03
C MET A 165 -2.08 -12.58 -15.42
N ASP A 166 -2.46 -13.26 -16.48
CA ASP A 166 -2.47 -12.74 -17.85
C ASP A 166 -3.54 -11.66 -18.07
N MET A 167 -4.60 -11.65 -17.25
CA MET A 167 -5.70 -10.68 -17.35
C MET A 167 -5.38 -9.35 -16.63
N TYR A 168 -4.51 -9.35 -15.62
CA TYR A 168 -4.27 -8.17 -14.79
C TYR A 168 -3.77 -6.97 -15.59
N LYS A 169 -2.89 -7.19 -16.56
CA LYS A 169 -2.43 -6.13 -17.46
C LYS A 169 -3.58 -5.53 -18.27
N ASP A 170 -4.48 -6.36 -18.75
CA ASP A 170 -5.66 -5.89 -19.50
C ASP A 170 -6.68 -5.20 -18.57
N LEU A 171 -6.74 -5.58 -17.28
CA LEU A 171 -7.49 -4.83 -16.26
C LEU A 171 -6.86 -3.49 -15.90
N GLY A 172 -5.73 -3.12 -16.48
CA GLY A 172 -5.06 -1.83 -16.28
C GLY A 172 -4.27 -1.74 -14.98
N ILE A 173 -4.12 -2.82 -14.20
CA ILE A 173 -3.31 -2.85 -12.99
C ILE A 173 -1.88 -3.27 -13.28
N ASN A 174 -0.95 -2.89 -12.41
CA ASN A 174 0.48 -3.09 -12.60
C ASN A 174 1.21 -3.62 -11.35
N MET A 175 0.48 -4.01 -10.31
CA MET A 175 1.04 -4.52 -9.06
C MET A 175 0.13 -5.57 -8.43
N PHE A 176 0.71 -6.46 -7.62
CA PHE A 176 -0.02 -7.22 -6.59
C PHE A 176 0.85 -7.46 -5.36
N GLN A 177 0.22 -7.82 -4.23
CA GLN A 177 0.94 -8.22 -3.02
C GLN A 177 1.09 -9.73 -2.99
N TYR A 178 2.34 -10.20 -2.85
CA TYR A 178 2.62 -11.60 -2.55
C TYR A 178 2.99 -11.75 -1.09
N GLU A 179 2.36 -12.69 -0.41
CA GLU A 179 2.49 -12.91 1.03
C GLU A 179 3.16 -14.25 1.30
N ILE A 180 4.21 -14.24 2.14
CA ILE A 180 4.87 -15.45 2.61
C ILE A 180 5.48 -15.20 4.00
N GLY A 181 5.25 -16.13 4.93
CA GLY A 181 5.81 -16.05 6.27
C GLY A 181 6.77 -17.21 6.58
N PRO A 182 7.45 -17.13 7.74
CA PRO A 182 8.42 -18.15 8.16
C PRO A 182 7.85 -19.57 8.14
N LYS A 183 6.61 -19.77 8.62
CA LYS A 183 5.93 -21.08 8.62
C LYS A 183 5.73 -21.69 7.23
N ASN A 184 5.66 -20.84 6.19
CA ASN A 184 5.44 -21.29 4.82
C ASN A 184 6.75 -21.74 4.17
N LEU A 185 7.84 -20.97 4.38
CA LEU A 185 9.13 -21.21 3.74
C LEU A 185 10.05 -22.11 4.54
N LEU A 186 9.91 -22.10 5.87
CA LEU A 186 10.70 -22.95 6.76
C LEU A 186 9.86 -24.15 7.20
N LYS A 187 10.53 -25.27 7.33
CA LYS A 187 9.99 -26.47 7.98
C LYS A 187 10.93 -26.89 9.10
N LYS A 188 10.37 -27.58 10.10
CA LYS A 188 11.17 -28.19 11.14
C LYS A 188 12.18 -29.12 10.48
N ALA A 189 13.45 -28.95 10.81
CA ALA A 189 14.47 -29.93 10.41
C ALA A 189 14.08 -31.28 11.00
N ALA A 190 14.33 -32.36 10.28
CA ALA A 190 14.18 -33.68 10.84
C ALA A 190 15.09 -33.73 12.10
N PRO A 191 14.56 -34.13 13.28
CA PRO A 191 15.34 -34.12 14.50
C PRO A 191 16.54 -35.07 14.43
N VAL A 192 16.50 -35.92 13.43
CA VAL A 192 17.54 -36.92 13.13
C VAL A 192 17.67 -37.04 11.62
N ASP A 193 18.87 -36.94 11.09
CA ASP A 193 19.13 -37.05 9.65
C ASP A 193 18.58 -38.37 9.07
N GLY A 194 17.89 -38.25 7.92
CA GLY A 194 17.29 -39.37 7.22
C GLY A 194 15.88 -39.74 7.69
N TRP A 195 15.30 -39.04 8.67
CA TRP A 195 13.97 -39.30 9.21
C TRP A 195 12.99 -38.17 8.93
N ASP A 196 11.84 -38.52 8.35
CA ASP A 196 10.71 -37.62 8.17
C ASP A 196 9.81 -37.61 9.42
N LEU A 197 9.41 -36.41 9.85
CA LEU A 197 8.48 -36.23 10.94
C LEU A 197 7.12 -35.80 10.43
N SER A 198 6.05 -36.51 10.82
CA SER A 198 4.68 -36.12 10.52
C SER A 198 3.76 -36.29 11.72
N GLU A 199 2.66 -35.54 11.72
CA GLU A 199 1.69 -35.48 12.80
C GLU A 199 0.30 -35.81 12.26
N VAL A 200 -0.42 -36.69 12.94
CA VAL A 200 -1.80 -37.02 12.62
C VAL A 200 -2.66 -36.73 13.85
N HIS A 201 -3.50 -35.69 13.76
CA HIS A 201 -4.24 -35.16 14.90
C HIS A 201 -5.75 -35.21 14.79
N SER A 202 -6.42 -35.38 15.94
CA SER A 202 -7.75 -34.86 16.20
C SER A 202 -7.72 -33.51 16.99
N ASN A 203 -6.62 -33.23 17.72
CA ASN A 203 -6.31 -31.96 18.40
C ASN A 203 -4.80 -31.71 18.33
N LYS A 204 -4.35 -30.42 18.48
CA LYS A 204 -2.92 -30.10 18.48
C LYS A 204 -2.13 -30.94 19.50
N ILE A 205 -1.12 -31.67 19.03
CA ILE A 205 -0.12 -32.32 19.88
C ILE A 205 1.04 -31.36 20.07
N THR A 206 1.41 -31.17 21.33
CA THR A 206 2.67 -30.47 21.67
C THR A 206 3.68 -31.52 22.09
N TYR A 207 4.82 -31.57 21.44
CA TYR A 207 5.91 -32.48 21.77
C TYR A 207 7.26 -31.79 21.66
N LEU A 208 8.20 -32.25 22.42
CA LEU A 208 9.62 -31.89 22.36
C LEU A 208 10.41 -33.13 21.98
N ILE A 209 11.27 -33.01 20.97
CA ILE A 209 12.23 -34.07 20.62
C ILE A 209 13.59 -33.60 21.06
N GLU A 210 14.20 -34.36 21.99
CA GLU A 210 15.54 -34.12 22.47
C GLU A 210 16.46 -35.27 22.03
N TYR A 211 17.71 -34.92 21.75
CA TYR A 211 18.75 -35.89 21.64
C TYR A 211 19.22 -36.29 23.04
N SER A 212 19.49 -37.57 23.24
CA SER A 212 20.00 -38.09 24.48
C SER A 212 21.35 -38.79 24.23
N GLU A 213 22.32 -38.57 25.07
CA GLU A 213 23.61 -39.28 25.05
C GLU A 213 23.50 -40.74 25.55
N GLU A 214 22.35 -41.15 26.06
CA GLU A 214 22.12 -42.51 26.49
C GLU A 214 22.21 -43.49 25.31
N ASN A 215 22.76 -44.64 25.54
CA ASN A 215 22.93 -45.71 24.55
C ASN A 215 23.76 -45.30 23.31
N SER A 216 24.74 -44.42 23.49
CA SER A 216 25.58 -43.87 22.39
C SER A 216 24.83 -42.97 21.40
N GLY A 217 23.69 -42.45 21.79
CA GLY A 217 22.84 -41.54 21.02
C GLY A 217 21.42 -42.13 20.88
N SER A 218 20.44 -41.41 21.30
CA SER A 218 19.02 -41.83 21.21
C SER A 218 18.12 -40.63 21.13
N VAL A 219 16.91 -40.85 20.57
CA VAL A 219 15.84 -39.83 20.55
C VAL A 219 15.04 -39.93 21.84
N LYS A 220 14.81 -38.79 22.48
CA LYS A 220 14.00 -38.69 23.69
C LYS A 220 12.83 -37.73 23.46
N ILE A 221 11.63 -38.17 23.82
CA ILE A 221 10.44 -37.33 23.86
C ILE A 221 9.99 -37.16 25.31
N PRO A 222 10.43 -36.05 25.97
CA PRO A 222 10.23 -35.85 27.40
C PRO A 222 8.78 -35.54 27.77
N VAL A 223 8.06 -34.80 26.96
CA VAL A 223 6.66 -34.42 27.23
C VAL A 223 5.90 -34.25 25.89
N SER A 224 4.68 -34.72 25.84
CA SER A 224 3.72 -34.33 24.85
C SER A 224 2.34 -34.11 25.47
N SER A 225 1.60 -33.12 24.98
CA SER A 225 0.22 -32.86 25.37
C SER A 225 -0.69 -32.92 24.13
N GLY A 226 -1.93 -33.31 24.33
CA GLY A 226 -2.90 -33.43 23.27
C GLY A 226 -3.26 -34.86 22.89
N SER A 227 -4.17 -35.07 21.96
CA SER A 227 -4.58 -36.37 21.45
C SER A 227 -4.22 -36.49 19.95
N GLY A 228 -3.49 -37.56 19.60
CA GLY A 228 -3.10 -37.80 18.22
C GLY A 228 -1.90 -38.73 18.11
N GLN A 229 -1.22 -38.67 16.99
CA GLN A 229 -0.07 -39.53 16.70
C GLN A 229 1.08 -38.70 16.17
N LEU A 230 2.30 -39.03 16.62
CA LEU A 230 3.55 -38.54 16.08
C LEU A 230 4.23 -39.67 15.30
N TRP A 231 4.61 -39.43 14.08
CA TRP A 231 5.24 -40.40 13.19
C TRP A 231 6.67 -39.95 12.84
N LEU A 232 7.65 -40.85 13.08
CA LEU A 232 8.99 -40.75 12.50
C LEU A 232 9.08 -41.82 11.43
N SER A 233 9.32 -41.44 10.20
CA SER A 233 9.22 -42.32 9.06
C SER A 233 10.45 -42.26 8.16
N GLN A 234 10.74 -43.38 7.50
CA GLN A 234 11.73 -43.47 6.43
C GLN A 234 11.29 -44.50 5.39
N THR A 235 11.40 -44.16 4.10
CA THR A 235 11.08 -45.09 3.00
C THR A 235 12.36 -45.78 2.52
N VAL A 236 12.31 -47.09 2.37
CA VAL A 236 13.40 -47.92 1.93
C VAL A 236 13.01 -48.76 0.68
N SER A 237 13.96 -48.94 -0.21
CA SER A 237 13.79 -49.84 -1.37
C SER A 237 13.88 -51.30 -0.93
N VAL A 238 12.94 -52.13 -1.38
CA VAL A 238 12.85 -53.55 -1.03
C VAL A 238 12.70 -54.41 -2.28
N LYS A 239 12.92 -55.72 -2.14
CA LYS A 239 12.68 -56.69 -3.20
C LYS A 239 11.29 -57.33 -2.99
N PRO A 240 10.52 -57.58 -4.05
CA PRO A 240 9.29 -58.37 -3.99
C PRO A 240 9.47 -59.75 -3.40
N ASN A 241 8.40 -60.30 -2.79
CA ASN A 241 8.35 -61.65 -2.21
C ASN A 241 9.52 -61.96 -1.27
N THR A 242 10.00 -60.97 -0.54
CA THR A 242 11.18 -61.04 0.35
C THR A 242 10.79 -60.72 1.77
N THR A 243 11.29 -61.50 2.73
CA THR A 243 11.04 -61.28 4.15
C THR A 243 12.07 -60.35 4.77
N TYR A 244 11.59 -59.27 5.40
CA TYR A 244 12.38 -58.30 6.16
C TYR A 244 12.06 -58.40 7.64
N THR A 245 13.04 -58.21 8.52
CA THR A 245 12.86 -58.04 9.96
C THR A 245 13.01 -56.59 10.31
N TYR A 246 12.07 -56.02 11.07
CA TYR A 246 12.10 -54.59 11.48
C TYR A 246 11.85 -54.44 12.97
N GLY A 247 12.40 -53.39 13.54
CA GLY A 247 12.28 -53.15 15.00
C GLY A 247 12.97 -51.87 15.46
N VAL A 248 12.95 -51.71 16.81
CA VAL A 248 13.52 -50.56 17.49
C VAL A 248 13.82 -50.93 18.95
N ASP A 249 14.86 -50.36 19.51
CA ASP A 249 15.12 -50.39 20.96
C ASP A 249 14.41 -49.21 21.64
N PHE A 250 13.80 -49.42 22.79
CA PHE A 250 13.09 -48.37 23.51
C PHE A 250 13.07 -48.61 25.03
N LYS A 251 12.87 -47.50 25.79
CA LYS A 251 12.49 -47.50 27.20
C LYS A 251 11.45 -46.40 27.47
N CYS A 252 10.57 -46.58 28.43
CA CYS A 252 9.46 -45.67 28.69
C CYS A 252 9.16 -45.59 30.21
N ALA A 253 9.20 -44.41 30.80
CA ALA A 253 8.99 -44.18 32.21
C ALA A 253 7.51 -44.13 32.65
N SER A 254 6.57 -43.87 31.78
CA SER A 254 5.11 -43.91 32.03
C SER A 254 4.28 -43.75 30.76
N ALA A 255 3.15 -44.31 30.83
CA ALA A 255 1.93 -44.19 30.01
C ALA A 255 1.95 -43.56 28.61
N SER A 256 2.58 -44.15 27.62
CA SER A 256 2.29 -43.92 26.22
C SER A 256 2.39 -45.24 25.44
N SER A 257 1.83 -45.24 24.24
CA SER A 257 1.87 -46.39 23.37
C SER A 257 2.83 -46.20 22.21
N LEU A 258 3.69 -47.21 21.98
CA LEU A 258 4.62 -47.22 20.83
C LEU A 258 4.16 -48.28 19.84
N ARG A 259 3.89 -47.81 18.62
CA ARG A 259 3.57 -48.69 17.48
C ARG A 259 4.65 -48.53 16.44
N VAL A 260 5.07 -49.62 15.84
CA VAL A 260 5.98 -49.61 14.70
C VAL A 260 5.28 -50.21 13.49
N ARG A 261 5.38 -49.53 12.37
CA ARG A 261 4.77 -49.95 11.09
C ARG A 261 5.86 -50.22 10.06
N LEU A 262 5.68 -51.27 9.28
CA LEU A 262 6.43 -51.46 8.03
C LEU A 262 5.42 -51.75 6.91
N GLY A 263 5.37 -50.93 5.89
CA GLY A 263 4.35 -50.99 4.83
C GLY A 263 2.93 -50.93 5.40
N SER A 264 2.12 -51.92 5.08
CA SER A 264 0.73 -52.03 5.58
C SER A 264 0.56 -52.67 6.97
N LYS A 265 1.63 -53.18 7.58
CA LYS A 265 1.59 -53.92 8.85
C LYS A 265 1.99 -53.08 10.04
N ASP A 266 1.03 -52.88 10.95
CA ASP A 266 1.22 -52.28 12.27
C ASP A 266 1.52 -53.32 13.32
N LYS A 267 2.46 -53.03 14.21
CA LYS A 267 2.78 -53.84 15.38
C LYS A 267 2.92 -52.95 16.61
N TRP A 268 2.14 -53.22 17.65
CA TRP A 268 2.28 -52.59 18.95
C TRP A 268 3.49 -53.19 19.67
N PHE A 269 4.50 -52.43 19.95
CA PHE A 269 5.68 -52.84 20.70
C PHE A 269 5.58 -52.50 22.17
N TYR A 270 4.76 -51.53 22.52
CA TYR A 270 4.45 -51.12 23.85
C TYR A 270 3.04 -50.53 23.91
N ASP A 271 2.29 -50.99 24.93
CA ASP A 271 0.98 -50.44 25.30
C ASP A 271 0.95 -50.22 26.81
N SER A 272 0.85 -48.98 27.24
CA SER A 272 0.87 -48.59 28.66
C SER A 272 -0.21 -49.28 29.50
N LYS A 273 -1.33 -49.72 28.90
CA LYS A 273 -2.40 -50.41 29.56
C LYS A 273 -2.01 -51.84 29.98
N ASN A 274 -1.05 -52.42 29.25
CA ASN A 274 -0.71 -53.82 29.37
C ASN A 274 0.74 -54.05 29.88
N ASP A 275 1.65 -53.15 29.56
CA ASP A 275 3.10 -53.38 29.72
C ASP A 275 3.72 -52.69 30.93
N GLY A 276 3.06 -51.66 31.53
CA GLY A 276 3.61 -50.89 32.66
C GLY A 276 4.86 -50.09 32.31
N GLU A 277 5.63 -49.68 33.33
CA GLU A 277 6.89 -48.91 33.13
C GLU A 277 8.05 -49.82 32.68
N ILE A 278 8.76 -49.40 31.59
CA ILE A 278 9.92 -50.07 31.07
C ILE A 278 11.18 -49.22 31.39
N LYS A 279 11.84 -49.51 32.48
CA LYS A 279 12.99 -48.76 32.99
C LYS A 279 14.28 -48.99 32.23
N ASN A 280 14.49 -50.19 31.73
CA ASN A 280 15.68 -50.61 30.99
C ASN A 280 15.37 -50.71 29.48
N TRP A 281 16.41 -50.54 28.68
CA TRP A 281 16.29 -50.72 27.24
C TRP A 281 15.73 -52.10 26.89
N LYS A 282 14.71 -52.12 26.04
CA LYS A 282 14.04 -53.30 25.52
C LYS A 282 14.07 -53.26 24.00
N SER A 283 14.58 -54.31 23.38
CA SER A 283 14.50 -54.54 21.93
C SER A 283 13.19 -55.19 21.57
N ALA A 284 12.50 -54.66 20.56
CA ALA A 284 11.30 -55.28 20.00
C ALA A 284 11.42 -55.35 18.48
N SER A 285 10.98 -56.47 17.92
CA SER A 285 11.05 -56.72 16.48
C SER A 285 9.88 -57.51 15.94
N ALA A 286 9.64 -57.43 14.62
CA ALA A 286 8.64 -58.15 13.88
C ALA A 286 9.17 -58.45 12.45
N SER A 287 8.46 -59.29 11.69
CA SER A 287 8.82 -59.62 10.32
C SER A 287 7.69 -59.24 9.36
N TYR A 288 8.06 -58.84 8.17
CA TYR A 288 7.17 -58.51 7.05
C TYR A 288 7.67 -59.16 5.75
N THR A 289 6.79 -59.79 5.02
CA THR A 289 7.09 -60.34 3.71
C THR A 289 6.41 -59.48 2.64
N THR A 290 7.20 -58.90 1.77
CA THR A 290 6.73 -58.02 0.69
C THR A 290 5.83 -58.77 -0.30
N ALA A 291 4.84 -58.09 -0.84
CA ALA A 291 4.03 -58.56 -1.96
C ALA A 291 4.82 -58.63 -3.26
N ALA A 292 4.24 -59.25 -4.31
CA ALA A 292 4.91 -59.41 -5.60
C ALA A 292 5.15 -58.10 -6.35
N ASP A 293 4.44 -57.03 -5.98
CA ASP A 293 4.49 -55.69 -6.56
C ASP A 293 5.14 -54.62 -5.64
N GLU A 294 5.51 -55.02 -4.43
CA GLU A 294 6.13 -54.07 -3.49
C GLU A 294 7.65 -53.92 -3.71
N THR A 295 8.06 -52.75 -4.17
CA THR A 295 9.46 -52.39 -4.40
C THR A 295 10.00 -51.35 -3.41
N GLU A 296 9.11 -50.70 -2.66
CA GLU A 296 9.42 -49.74 -1.59
C GLU A 296 8.52 -49.94 -0.38
N LEU A 297 9.02 -49.71 0.80
CA LEU A 297 8.26 -49.77 2.06
C LEU A 297 8.61 -48.58 2.94
N THR A 298 7.59 -48.02 3.57
CA THR A 298 7.81 -47.01 4.61
C THR A 298 7.83 -47.67 5.97
N PHE A 299 8.94 -47.47 6.70
CA PHE A 299 9.06 -47.80 8.11
C PHE A 299 8.67 -46.58 8.95
N SER A 300 7.84 -46.77 9.97
CA SER A 300 7.40 -45.66 10.83
C SER A 300 7.41 -46.06 12.31
N ILE A 301 7.96 -45.22 13.15
CA ILE A 301 7.79 -45.23 14.61
C ILE A 301 6.63 -44.32 14.93
N ILE A 302 5.55 -44.85 15.54
CA ILE A 302 4.30 -44.12 15.76
C ILE A 302 4.03 -44.04 17.27
N LEU A 303 3.97 -42.82 17.79
CA LEU A 303 3.69 -42.53 19.18
C LEU A 303 2.27 -42.06 19.35
N HIS A 304 1.55 -42.60 20.33
CA HIS A 304 0.18 -42.24 20.60
C HIS A 304 0.02 -41.55 21.94
N ASN A 305 -0.76 -40.43 21.98
CA ASN A 305 -1.23 -39.76 23.20
C ASN A 305 -0.17 -39.64 24.29
N ASN A 306 0.97 -39.09 23.94
CA ASN A 306 2.15 -39.16 24.76
C ASN A 306 2.11 -38.14 25.88
N SER A 307 2.23 -38.57 27.12
CA SER A 307 2.40 -37.73 28.32
C SER A 307 3.64 -38.04 29.10
N SER A 308 4.64 -38.74 28.50
CA SER A 308 5.76 -39.29 29.28
C SER A 308 7.07 -39.36 28.53
N LYS A 309 8.13 -39.60 29.29
CA LYS A 309 9.50 -39.80 28.78
C LYS A 309 9.61 -41.11 28.03
N LEU A 310 9.67 -41.07 26.72
CA LEU A 310 9.96 -42.17 25.84
C LEU A 310 11.34 -41.96 25.20
N PHE A 311 12.15 -43.00 25.22
CA PHE A 311 13.44 -43.07 24.53
C PHE A 311 13.41 -44.20 23.52
N PHE A 312 13.98 -44.00 22.34
CA PHE A 312 14.15 -45.06 21.32
C PHE A 312 15.48 -44.87 20.58
N ASP A 313 16.00 -46.03 20.13
CA ASP A 313 17.29 -46.14 19.46
C ASP A 313 17.34 -47.42 18.58
N ASN A 314 18.40 -47.56 17.78
CA ASN A 314 18.71 -48.77 17.01
C ASN A 314 17.49 -49.27 16.15
N ALA A 315 16.86 -48.32 15.44
CA ALA A 315 15.80 -48.71 14.50
C ALA A 315 16.37 -49.43 13.28
N PHE A 316 15.69 -50.45 12.86
CA PHE A 316 16.13 -51.24 11.72
C PHE A 316 15.02 -51.81 10.86
N VAL A 317 15.35 -51.97 9.56
CA VAL A 317 14.70 -52.86 8.59
C VAL A 317 15.82 -53.70 7.98
N LYS A 318 15.92 -54.94 8.36
CA LYS A 318 17.01 -55.83 7.94
C LYS A 318 16.56 -56.81 6.87
N ASP A 319 17.43 -56.97 5.86
CA ASP A 319 17.29 -58.02 4.84
C ASP A 319 17.70 -59.39 5.39
N SER A 320 17.63 -60.46 4.57
CA SER A 320 18.03 -61.81 4.94
C SER A 320 19.55 -61.97 5.21
N ALA A 321 20.35 -61.04 4.77
CA ALA A 321 21.79 -60.98 5.04
C ALA A 321 22.12 -60.21 6.32
N GLY A 322 21.12 -59.61 6.98
CA GLY A 322 21.26 -58.80 8.18
C GLY A 322 21.63 -57.35 7.98
N ASN A 323 21.67 -56.86 6.71
CA ASN A 323 21.96 -55.45 6.43
C ASN A 323 20.77 -54.56 6.81
N ASN A 324 20.99 -53.51 7.58
CA ASN A 324 20.01 -52.50 7.89
C ASN A 324 19.79 -51.59 6.65
N LEU A 325 18.57 -51.47 6.20
CA LEU A 325 18.20 -50.62 5.06
C LEU A 325 17.93 -49.17 5.49
N LEU A 326 17.65 -48.92 6.79
CA LEU A 326 17.44 -47.57 7.29
C LEU A 326 18.76 -46.81 7.33
N LYS A 327 18.73 -45.57 6.90
CA LYS A 327 19.79 -44.61 7.15
C LYS A 327 19.65 -44.10 8.59
N ASN A 328 20.76 -43.90 9.25
CA ASN A 328 20.81 -43.36 10.58
C ASN A 328 19.80 -44.02 11.57
N GLY A 329 19.75 -45.35 11.57
CA GLY A 329 18.88 -46.09 12.52
C GLY A 329 19.32 -45.99 14.00
N ASN A 330 20.56 -45.58 14.26
CA ASN A 330 21.08 -45.25 15.57
C ASN A 330 20.90 -43.79 15.99
N PHE A 331 20.11 -43.03 15.24
CA PHE A 331 19.74 -41.64 15.53
C PHE A 331 20.89 -40.69 15.83
N ALA A 332 22.05 -40.88 15.19
CA ALA A 332 23.15 -39.96 15.33
C ALA A 332 22.76 -38.57 14.82
N VAL A 333 23.08 -37.55 15.60
CA VAL A 333 22.82 -36.16 15.27
C VAL A 333 24.01 -35.58 14.50
N GLU A 334 23.86 -35.39 13.20
CA GLU A 334 24.86 -34.70 12.36
C GLU A 334 24.48 -33.24 12.12
N ASN A 335 23.19 -32.87 12.19
CA ASN A 335 22.70 -31.54 11.95
C ASN A 335 22.03 -30.94 13.19
N THR A 336 22.56 -29.83 13.67
CA THR A 336 22.04 -29.06 14.82
C THR A 336 21.09 -27.95 14.38
N GLU A 337 20.87 -27.77 13.06
CA GLU A 337 20.01 -26.73 12.54
C GLU A 337 18.52 -27.11 12.67
N MET A 338 17.75 -26.29 13.42
CA MET A 338 16.35 -26.57 13.71
C MET A 338 15.40 -26.23 12.55
N TYR A 339 15.81 -25.30 11.68
CA TYR A 339 14.98 -24.77 10.59
C TYR A 339 15.61 -25.07 9.24
N THR A 340 14.89 -25.78 8.37
CA THR A 340 15.32 -26.08 6.99
C THR A 340 14.32 -25.49 5.99
N VAL A 341 14.79 -25.26 4.77
CA VAL A 341 13.96 -24.69 3.73
C VAL A 341 12.90 -25.67 3.23
N ASN A 342 11.68 -25.19 2.98
CA ASN A 342 10.65 -25.87 2.26
C ASN A 342 10.88 -25.63 0.74
N THR A 343 11.54 -26.58 0.08
CA THR A 343 11.91 -26.44 -1.34
C THR A 343 10.72 -26.21 -2.27
N ALA A 344 9.57 -26.84 -2.00
CA ALA A 344 8.36 -26.64 -2.81
C ALA A 344 7.82 -25.18 -2.69
N ALA A 345 7.87 -24.61 -1.48
CA ALA A 345 7.51 -23.21 -1.27
C ALA A 345 8.52 -22.27 -1.96
N ALA A 346 9.81 -22.56 -1.87
CA ALA A 346 10.86 -21.79 -2.55
C ALA A 346 10.67 -21.76 -4.08
N GLU A 347 10.40 -22.91 -4.69
CA GLU A 347 10.11 -22.98 -6.14
C GLU A 347 8.82 -22.26 -6.52
N LYS A 348 7.79 -22.28 -5.66
CA LYS A 348 6.57 -21.48 -5.88
C LYS A 348 6.86 -19.98 -5.88
N VAL A 349 7.67 -19.48 -4.94
CA VAL A 349 8.10 -18.07 -4.90
C VAL A 349 8.76 -17.68 -6.23
N LYS A 350 9.76 -18.43 -6.69
CA LYS A 350 10.44 -18.19 -7.98
C LYS A 350 9.47 -18.18 -9.16
N SER A 351 8.55 -19.14 -9.20
CA SER A 351 7.54 -19.24 -10.26
C SER A 351 6.63 -18.03 -10.32
N VAL A 352 6.16 -17.53 -9.17
CA VAL A 352 5.29 -16.35 -9.08
C VAL A 352 6.02 -15.11 -9.57
N PHE A 353 7.24 -14.88 -9.11
CA PHE A 353 8.05 -13.73 -9.53
C PHE A 353 8.35 -13.77 -11.03
N LYS A 354 8.70 -14.96 -11.57
CA LYS A 354 8.92 -15.11 -13.01
C LYS A 354 7.67 -14.83 -13.84
N GLN A 355 6.49 -15.29 -13.40
CA GLN A 355 5.23 -14.99 -14.09
C GLN A 355 4.88 -13.51 -14.04
N ALA A 356 5.14 -12.82 -12.93
CA ALA A 356 4.95 -11.39 -12.82
C ALA A 356 5.85 -10.61 -13.79
N GLU A 357 7.14 -10.97 -13.87
CA GLU A 357 8.07 -10.39 -14.85
C GLU A 357 7.57 -10.57 -16.29
N ASP A 358 7.16 -11.80 -16.66
CA ASP A 358 6.69 -12.12 -18.00
C ASP A 358 5.43 -11.34 -18.38
N ASN A 359 4.61 -10.94 -17.39
CA ASN A 359 3.41 -10.12 -17.57
C ASN A 359 3.63 -8.62 -17.36
N GLY A 360 4.84 -8.18 -17.01
CA GLY A 360 5.14 -6.76 -16.77
C GLY A 360 4.44 -6.19 -15.53
N ILE A 361 4.28 -7.00 -14.47
CA ILE A 361 3.59 -6.65 -13.22
C ILE A 361 4.60 -6.65 -12.06
N ASN A 362 4.50 -5.68 -11.18
CA ASN A 362 5.34 -5.55 -9.99
C ASN A 362 4.73 -6.28 -8.78
N ILE A 363 5.60 -6.66 -7.84
CA ILE A 363 5.24 -7.33 -6.60
C ILE A 363 5.72 -6.51 -5.41
N THR A 364 4.81 -6.14 -4.51
CA THR A 364 5.19 -5.81 -3.13
C THR A 364 5.13 -7.09 -2.30
N LEU A 365 6.25 -7.47 -1.71
CA LEU A 365 6.38 -8.74 -0.98
C LEU A 365 6.11 -8.51 0.51
N LEU A 366 5.07 -9.13 1.05
CA LEU A 366 4.79 -9.10 2.48
C LEU A 366 5.48 -10.25 3.19
N THR A 367 6.41 -9.93 4.11
CA THR A 367 6.97 -10.90 5.06
C THR A 367 5.97 -11.12 6.19
N ALA A 368 5.07 -12.05 5.98
CA ALA A 368 3.93 -12.29 6.86
C ALA A 368 4.36 -12.94 8.19
N MET A 369 4.88 -12.13 9.10
CA MET A 369 5.42 -12.55 10.40
C MET A 369 4.42 -13.33 11.27
N HIS A 370 3.13 -13.10 11.08
CA HIS A 370 2.06 -13.80 11.81
C HIS A 370 1.95 -15.30 11.42
N TYR A 371 2.50 -15.69 10.28
CA TYR A 371 2.72 -17.10 9.96
C TYR A 371 4.04 -17.57 10.57
N PHE A 372 4.12 -17.48 11.90
CA PHE A 372 5.27 -17.92 12.67
C PHE A 372 5.22 -19.42 12.91
N PRO A 373 6.36 -20.16 12.93
CA PRO A 373 6.37 -21.61 13.07
C PRO A 373 5.85 -22.07 14.43
N ASP A 374 4.80 -22.91 14.47
CA ASP A 374 4.21 -23.42 15.72
C ASP A 374 5.22 -24.20 16.58
N TYR A 375 6.17 -24.88 15.94
CA TYR A 375 7.20 -25.65 16.65
C TYR A 375 8.23 -24.80 17.38
N ALA A 376 8.40 -23.52 17.00
CA ALA A 376 9.26 -22.60 17.76
C ALA A 376 8.74 -22.35 19.17
N TYR A 377 7.41 -22.21 19.34
CA TYR A 377 6.76 -22.08 20.67
C TYR A 377 6.88 -23.36 21.52
N THR A 378 7.01 -24.51 20.90
CA THR A 378 7.23 -25.78 21.59
C THR A 378 8.66 -25.88 22.06
N TYR A 379 9.61 -25.36 21.28
CA TYR A 379 11.02 -25.34 21.64
C TYR A 379 11.30 -24.39 22.81
N ASP A 380 10.78 -23.17 22.73
CA ASP A 380 10.87 -22.18 23.79
C ASP A 380 9.52 -21.48 24.04
N PRO A 381 8.77 -21.89 25.06
CA PRO A 381 7.48 -21.27 25.37
C PRO A 381 7.54 -19.79 25.74
N THR A 382 8.73 -19.26 26.10
CA THR A 382 8.89 -17.82 26.42
C THR A 382 8.83 -16.91 25.20
N ILE A 383 8.90 -17.49 23.98
CA ILE A 383 8.66 -16.78 22.72
C ILE A 383 7.24 -16.21 22.67
N ALA A 384 6.26 -16.91 23.24
CA ALA A 384 4.84 -16.61 23.07
C ALA A 384 4.42 -15.29 23.70
N ASN A 385 3.69 -14.47 22.96
CA ASN A 385 2.96 -13.31 23.46
C ASN A 385 1.49 -13.69 23.71
N GLY A 386 1.23 -14.35 24.84
CA GLY A 386 -0.11 -14.80 25.22
C GLY A 386 -0.50 -16.19 24.72
N ASP A 387 -1.79 -16.40 24.51
CA ASP A 387 -2.35 -17.68 24.05
C ASP A 387 -2.23 -17.80 22.51
N VAL A 388 -1.16 -18.43 22.07
CA VAL A 388 -0.86 -18.65 20.64
C VAL A 388 -1.90 -19.51 19.90
N THR A 389 -2.84 -20.14 20.63
CA THR A 389 -3.94 -20.88 20.02
C THR A 389 -5.07 -19.96 19.55
N LYS A 390 -5.02 -18.69 19.96
CA LYS A 390 -5.99 -17.66 19.58
C LYS A 390 -5.29 -16.60 18.73
N PHE A 391 -5.89 -16.26 17.62
CA PHE A 391 -5.46 -15.10 16.84
C PHE A 391 -5.87 -13.84 17.60
N LEU A 392 -4.95 -13.27 18.37
CA LEU A 392 -5.16 -12.05 19.15
C LEU A 392 -4.55 -10.83 18.48
N THR A 393 -3.40 -11.01 17.83
CA THR A 393 -2.65 -9.97 17.12
C THR A 393 -1.80 -10.60 16.01
N PHE A 394 -1.35 -9.77 15.05
CA PHE A 394 -0.39 -10.21 14.03
C PHE A 394 1.05 -10.41 14.58
N MET A 395 1.30 -10.09 15.84
CA MET A 395 2.57 -10.40 16.53
C MET A 395 2.32 -11.38 17.70
N PRO A 396 2.15 -12.68 17.42
CA PRO A 396 1.84 -13.68 18.46
C PRO A 396 3.06 -14.07 19.32
N PHE A 397 4.17 -13.38 19.16
CA PHE A 397 5.46 -13.64 19.83
C PHE A 397 5.97 -12.36 20.51
N ASN A 398 6.97 -12.52 21.37
CA ASN A 398 7.73 -11.42 21.93
C ASN A 398 8.74 -10.88 20.91
N PRO A 399 8.56 -9.69 20.33
CA PRO A 399 9.28 -9.25 19.13
C PRO A 399 10.80 -9.23 19.27
N THR A 400 11.32 -8.83 20.43
CA THR A 400 12.78 -8.77 20.69
C THR A 400 13.35 -10.04 21.31
N HIS A 401 12.59 -11.14 21.33
CA HIS A 401 13.09 -12.42 21.82
C HIS A 401 14.19 -12.97 20.87
N PRO A 402 15.37 -13.38 21.37
CA PRO A 402 16.49 -13.81 20.52
C PRO A 402 16.12 -14.93 19.54
N GLU A 403 15.33 -15.90 19.97
CA GLU A 403 14.91 -17.00 19.08
C GLU A 403 13.92 -16.52 18.01
N VAL A 404 13.08 -15.51 18.28
CA VAL A 404 12.23 -14.88 17.27
C VAL A 404 13.08 -14.22 16.18
N ILE A 405 14.06 -13.45 16.58
CA ILE A 405 14.99 -12.79 15.64
C ILE A 405 15.72 -13.85 14.80
N LYS A 406 16.22 -14.91 15.42
CA LYS A 406 16.90 -16.02 14.72
C LYS A 406 16.00 -16.70 13.68
N VAL A 407 14.73 -16.98 14.01
CA VAL A 407 13.77 -17.56 13.06
C VAL A 407 13.55 -16.62 11.88
N MET A 408 13.37 -15.33 12.16
CA MET A 408 13.17 -14.32 11.11
C MET A 408 14.41 -14.17 10.24
N GLU A 409 15.60 -14.10 10.83
CA GLU A 409 16.86 -14.04 10.09
C GLU A 409 17.04 -15.26 9.18
N ARG A 410 16.77 -16.47 9.70
CA ARG A 410 16.86 -17.70 8.92
C ARG A 410 15.84 -17.72 7.77
N PHE A 411 14.62 -17.24 8.02
CA PHE A 411 13.61 -17.06 6.98
C PHE A 411 14.08 -16.11 5.87
N LEU A 412 14.68 -14.98 6.24
CA LEU A 412 15.17 -13.99 5.28
C LEU A 412 16.40 -14.49 4.50
N GLU A 413 17.28 -15.26 5.12
CA GLU A 413 18.41 -15.91 4.44
C GLU A 413 17.97 -16.84 3.31
N GLU A 414 16.81 -17.50 3.46
CA GLU A 414 16.23 -18.34 2.42
C GLU A 414 15.38 -17.55 1.41
N LEU A 415 14.65 -16.52 1.85
CA LEU A 415 13.73 -15.76 1.00
C LEU A 415 14.44 -14.77 0.08
N ILE A 416 15.33 -13.94 0.63
CA ILE A 416 15.91 -12.82 -0.11
C ILE A 416 16.68 -13.28 -1.37
N PRO A 417 17.51 -14.35 -1.33
CA PRO A 417 18.18 -14.86 -2.54
C PRO A 417 17.22 -15.33 -3.65
N LEU A 418 15.96 -15.66 -3.32
CA LEU A 418 14.98 -16.11 -4.32
C LEU A 418 14.39 -14.94 -5.13
N VAL A 419 14.39 -13.71 -4.56
CA VAL A 419 13.62 -12.58 -5.08
C VAL A 419 14.46 -11.34 -5.43
N LYS A 420 15.64 -11.17 -4.83
CA LYS A 420 16.44 -9.94 -4.91
C LYS A 420 16.84 -9.51 -6.33
N ASP A 421 17.03 -10.47 -7.23
CA ASP A 421 17.45 -10.22 -8.61
C ASP A 421 16.25 -10.14 -9.57
N SER A 422 15.01 -10.27 -9.07
CA SER A 422 13.81 -10.19 -9.90
C SER A 422 13.43 -8.75 -10.19
N LYS A 423 13.21 -8.46 -11.48
CA LYS A 423 12.71 -7.16 -11.93
C LYS A 423 11.28 -6.87 -11.46
N ALA A 424 10.52 -7.90 -11.11
CA ALA A 424 9.17 -7.73 -10.57
C ALA A 424 9.17 -7.27 -9.11
N LEU A 425 10.29 -7.35 -8.38
CA LEU A 425 10.32 -6.91 -6.99
C LEU A 425 10.28 -5.38 -6.90
N HIS A 426 9.14 -4.85 -6.46
CA HIS A 426 8.97 -3.42 -6.21
C HIS A 426 9.50 -3.02 -4.82
N SER A 427 9.07 -3.73 -3.77
CA SER A 427 9.42 -3.42 -2.38
C SER A 427 9.12 -4.62 -1.48
N ILE A 428 9.64 -4.58 -0.25
CA ILE A 428 9.29 -5.56 0.79
C ILE A 428 8.61 -4.85 1.96
N THR A 429 7.45 -5.39 2.36
CA THR A 429 6.70 -4.99 3.55
C THR A 429 7.16 -5.85 4.73
N LEU A 430 7.77 -5.25 5.75
CA LEU A 430 8.42 -5.97 6.85
C LEU A 430 7.44 -6.65 7.81
N SER A 431 6.18 -6.22 7.86
CA SER A 431 5.19 -6.74 8.81
C SER A 431 3.77 -6.45 8.35
N ASN A 432 2.82 -7.30 8.78
CA ASN A 432 1.39 -7.06 8.62
C ASN A 432 0.83 -6.47 9.91
N GLU A 433 0.27 -5.27 9.87
CA GLU A 433 -0.42 -4.59 10.97
C GLU A 433 0.27 -4.81 12.33
N PRO A 434 1.54 -4.37 12.49
CA PRO A 434 2.28 -4.64 13.71
C PRO A 434 1.57 -4.03 14.91
N GLN A 435 1.31 -4.88 15.91
CA GLN A 435 0.66 -4.48 17.17
C GLN A 435 1.31 -5.24 18.31
N PHE A 436 1.87 -4.52 19.25
CA PHE A 436 2.45 -5.12 20.42
C PHE A 436 2.24 -4.26 21.65
N THR A 437 1.92 -4.90 22.76
CA THR A 437 1.94 -4.28 24.07
C THR A 437 2.52 -5.23 25.09
N VAL A 438 3.35 -4.71 25.99
CA VAL A 438 3.96 -5.46 27.09
C VAL A 438 2.92 -5.77 28.18
N ASN A 439 1.92 -6.59 27.85
CA ASN A 439 0.80 -6.88 28.77
C ASN A 439 0.84 -8.26 29.36
N VAL A 440 1.18 -9.25 28.54
CA VAL A 440 1.09 -10.66 28.91
C VAL A 440 2.40 -11.18 29.47
N ASN A 441 3.54 -10.68 28.98
CA ASN A 441 4.88 -11.08 29.39
C ASN A 441 5.63 -9.95 30.07
N ARG A 442 4.96 -9.26 30.99
CA ARG A 442 5.55 -8.13 31.73
C ARG A 442 6.86 -8.51 32.40
N ASP A 443 6.92 -9.68 33.02
CA ASP A 443 8.11 -10.15 33.70
C ASP A 443 9.31 -10.34 32.76
N TYR A 444 9.08 -10.78 31.55
CA TYR A 444 10.13 -10.91 30.51
C TYR A 444 10.76 -9.56 30.17
N TYR A 445 9.96 -8.49 30.05
CA TYR A 445 10.43 -7.16 29.65
C TYR A 445 10.79 -6.25 30.82
N LEU A 446 10.53 -6.65 32.07
CA LEU A 446 10.70 -5.78 33.23
C LEU A 446 12.16 -5.34 33.44
N GLY A 447 13.12 -6.24 33.22
CA GLY A 447 14.54 -5.90 33.27
C GLY A 447 14.98 -4.85 32.25
N SER A 448 14.51 -4.98 30.99
CA SER A 448 14.80 -4.02 29.93
C SER A 448 14.16 -2.66 30.20
N TYR A 449 12.92 -2.64 30.74
CA TYR A 449 12.27 -1.40 31.18
C TYR A 449 13.05 -0.67 32.25
N HIS A 450 13.54 -1.38 33.30
CA HIS A 450 14.36 -0.77 34.34
C HIS A 450 15.71 -0.26 33.81
N ALA A 451 16.31 -0.97 32.83
CA ALA A 451 17.52 -0.52 32.16
C ALA A 451 17.32 0.79 31.43
N MET A 452 16.21 0.92 30.68
CA MET A 452 15.81 2.14 29.97
C MET A 452 15.60 3.30 30.96
N LEU A 453 14.89 3.08 32.08
CA LEU A 453 14.70 4.11 33.09
C LEU A 453 16.02 4.60 33.68
N LYS A 454 16.95 3.65 33.95
CA LYS A 454 18.27 3.99 34.46
C LYS A 454 19.12 4.79 33.48
N GLU A 455 19.03 4.46 32.19
CA GLU A 455 19.69 5.22 31.12
C GLU A 455 19.11 6.64 31.01
N LYS A 456 17.79 6.76 31.02
CA LYS A 456 17.10 8.05 30.88
C LYS A 456 17.34 9.01 32.02
N TYR A 457 17.25 8.51 33.26
CA TYR A 457 17.27 9.39 34.44
C TYR A 457 18.61 9.42 35.17
N SER A 458 19.54 8.49 34.87
CA SER A 458 20.86 8.32 35.54
C SER A 458 20.78 8.07 37.04
N THR A 459 19.86 8.70 37.77
CA THR A 459 19.63 8.49 39.20
C THR A 459 18.14 8.31 39.54
N VAL A 460 17.88 7.52 40.58
CA VAL A 460 16.52 7.29 41.11
C VAL A 460 15.90 8.61 41.64
N ALA A 461 16.74 9.51 42.17
CA ALA A 461 16.29 10.80 42.68
C ALA A 461 15.71 11.69 41.54
N GLU A 462 16.37 11.72 40.39
CA GLU A 462 15.89 12.45 39.21
C GLU A 462 14.59 11.86 38.66
N MET A 463 14.52 10.52 38.59
CA MET A 463 13.27 9.85 38.21
C MET A 463 12.14 10.15 39.19
N ASN A 464 12.37 10.04 40.49
CA ASN A 464 11.36 10.36 41.50
C ASN A 464 10.84 11.83 41.39
N LYS A 465 11.73 12.76 41.09
CA LYS A 465 11.36 14.15 40.84
C LYS A 465 10.49 14.27 39.61
N ALA A 466 10.84 13.61 38.50
CA ALA A 466 10.09 13.61 37.26
C ALA A 466 8.70 12.98 37.43
N TYR A 467 8.59 11.97 38.29
CA TYR A 467 7.32 11.29 38.62
C TYR A 467 6.47 12.03 39.66
N GLY A 468 6.75 13.30 39.87
CA GLY A 468 5.97 14.17 40.79
C GLY A 468 6.30 13.97 42.26
N GLY A 469 7.53 13.57 42.60
CA GLY A 469 8.01 13.41 43.96
C GLY A 469 7.68 12.05 44.57
N THR A 470 7.71 10.98 43.79
CA THR A 470 7.67 9.61 44.27
C THR A 470 8.91 9.27 45.13
N SER A 471 8.91 8.15 45.84
CA SER A 471 9.97 7.77 46.80
C SER A 471 10.51 6.38 46.56
N TYR A 472 10.66 5.96 45.30
CA TYR A 472 11.35 4.70 44.96
C TYR A 472 12.79 4.73 45.47
N ALA A 473 13.26 3.63 46.02
CA ALA A 473 14.64 3.48 46.47
C ALA A 473 15.55 2.95 45.35
N ASP A 474 14.98 2.21 44.38
CA ASP A 474 15.70 1.64 43.25
C ASP A 474 14.80 1.66 42.01
N PHE A 475 15.39 1.66 40.81
CA PHE A 475 14.68 1.50 39.55
C PHE A 475 13.88 0.21 39.48
N ALA A 476 14.40 -0.87 40.15
CA ALA A 476 13.74 -2.15 40.19
C ALA A 476 12.38 -2.18 40.90
N GLU A 477 12.07 -1.14 41.68
CA GLU A 477 10.77 -0.99 42.36
C GLU A 477 9.68 -0.43 41.47
N VAL A 478 10.05 0.07 40.28
CA VAL A 478 9.08 0.68 39.34
C VAL A 478 8.35 -0.41 38.58
N SER A 479 7.05 -0.52 38.82
CA SER A 479 6.20 -1.43 38.05
C SER A 479 5.74 -0.79 36.71
N MET A 480 5.52 -1.59 35.68
CA MET A 480 4.88 -1.10 34.46
C MET A 480 3.38 -0.83 34.68
N PRO A 481 2.78 0.21 34.08
CA PRO A 481 1.34 0.45 34.14
C PRO A 481 0.52 -0.76 33.61
N SER A 482 -0.60 -1.07 34.26
CA SER A 482 -1.49 -2.14 33.81
C SER A 482 -2.32 -1.71 32.59
N ASN A 483 -2.94 -2.67 31.87
CA ASN A 483 -3.83 -2.36 30.74
C ASN A 483 -5.05 -1.52 31.10
N THR A 484 -5.58 -1.72 32.30
CA THR A 484 -6.69 -0.96 32.83
C THR A 484 -6.30 0.46 33.22
N ASP A 485 -5.08 0.68 33.67
CA ASP A 485 -4.57 1.97 34.13
C ASP A 485 -4.29 2.94 32.99
N ARG A 486 -4.10 2.42 31.76
CA ARG A 486 -3.91 3.28 30.57
C ARG A 486 -5.08 4.20 30.29
N ARG A 487 -6.28 3.86 30.75
CA ARG A 487 -7.50 4.66 30.54
C ARG A 487 -7.90 5.55 31.72
N SER A 488 -7.27 5.39 32.90
CA SER A 488 -7.74 6.05 34.11
C SER A 488 -6.71 6.88 34.89
N SER A 489 -6.26 6.42 36.03
CA SER A 489 -5.55 7.22 37.03
C SER A 489 -4.05 7.42 36.75
N GLU A 490 -3.39 6.48 36.07
CA GLU A 490 -1.96 6.57 35.77
C GLU A 490 -1.63 7.67 34.75
N ARG A 491 -2.60 8.06 33.91
CA ARG A 491 -2.48 9.25 33.06
C ARG A 491 -2.21 10.54 33.82
N GLN A 492 -2.55 10.59 35.09
CA GLN A 492 -2.25 11.74 35.94
C GLN A 492 -0.76 11.80 36.29
N LYS A 493 -0.04 10.68 36.12
CA LYS A 493 1.41 10.57 36.28
C LYS A 493 2.10 10.56 34.92
N LEU A 494 2.06 11.69 34.23
CA LEU A 494 2.41 11.78 32.81
C LEU A 494 3.82 11.27 32.48
N ALA A 495 4.82 11.61 33.29
CA ALA A 495 6.20 11.14 33.04
C ALA A 495 6.31 9.62 33.11
N TYR A 496 5.72 8.99 34.14
CA TYR A 496 5.66 7.55 34.31
C TYR A 496 4.96 6.85 33.13
N PHE A 497 3.84 7.44 32.67
CA PHE A 497 3.08 6.94 31.56
C PHE A 497 3.83 7.08 30.21
N ASN A 498 4.50 8.24 29.99
CA ASN A 498 5.31 8.48 28.79
C ASN A 498 6.50 7.52 28.71
N ASP A 499 7.15 7.23 29.82
CA ASP A 499 8.26 6.27 29.87
C ASP A 499 7.81 4.87 29.45
N TYR A 500 6.68 4.42 29.97
CA TYR A 500 6.11 3.14 29.56
C TYR A 500 5.72 3.13 28.06
N ARG A 501 5.10 4.19 27.56
CA ARG A 501 4.72 4.32 26.16
C ARG A 501 5.96 4.24 25.25
N LEU A 502 6.98 5.02 25.53
CA LEU A 502 8.22 5.05 24.76
C LEU A 502 8.94 3.70 24.80
N PHE A 503 8.97 3.03 25.95
CA PHE A 503 9.51 1.68 26.07
C PHE A 503 8.73 0.67 25.21
N ASN A 504 7.40 0.73 25.27
CA ASN A 504 6.56 -0.16 24.46
C ASN A 504 6.76 0.07 22.94
N GLU A 505 6.91 1.33 22.52
CA GLU A 505 7.19 1.69 21.13
C GLU A 505 8.60 1.23 20.69
N SER A 506 9.59 1.25 21.57
CA SER A 506 10.97 0.81 21.25
C SER A 506 11.02 -0.67 20.88
N ILE A 507 10.21 -1.53 21.50
CA ILE A 507 10.17 -2.97 21.20
C ILE A 507 9.81 -3.25 19.75
N ILE A 508 8.77 -2.58 19.22
CA ILE A 508 8.39 -2.71 17.80
C ILE A 508 9.48 -2.11 16.91
N THR A 509 10.03 -0.98 17.29
CA THR A 509 11.08 -0.30 16.51
C THR A 509 12.34 -1.18 16.41
N GLU A 510 12.80 -1.76 17.52
CA GLU A 510 13.96 -2.66 17.58
C GLU A 510 13.75 -3.92 16.75
N TYR A 511 12.55 -4.52 16.80
CA TYR A 511 12.21 -5.67 15.96
C TYR A 511 12.34 -5.32 14.47
N HIS A 512 11.69 -4.24 14.04
CA HIS A 512 11.74 -3.85 12.63
C HIS A 512 13.15 -3.44 12.18
N LYS A 513 13.92 -2.82 13.08
CA LYS A 513 15.34 -2.48 12.80
C LYS A 513 16.17 -3.73 12.57
N ALA A 514 16.00 -4.77 13.39
CA ALA A 514 16.72 -6.04 13.23
C ALA A 514 16.37 -6.70 11.88
N ILE A 515 15.08 -6.73 11.50
CA ILE A 515 14.62 -7.27 10.21
C ILE A 515 15.16 -6.44 9.03
N TYR A 516 15.09 -5.11 9.15
CA TYR A 516 15.66 -4.18 8.16
C TYR A 516 17.16 -4.44 7.95
N ASP A 517 17.94 -4.48 9.04
CA ASP A 517 19.38 -4.67 8.98
C ASP A 517 19.75 -6.01 8.33
N LYS A 518 18.98 -7.06 8.63
CA LYS A 518 19.19 -8.37 8.03
C LYS A 518 18.94 -8.34 6.52
N ILE A 519 17.84 -7.77 6.05
CA ILE A 519 17.54 -7.66 4.60
C ILE A 519 18.61 -6.80 3.92
N ASN A 520 18.93 -5.65 4.49
CA ASN A 520 19.93 -4.74 3.95
C ASN A 520 21.33 -5.38 3.85
N SER A 521 21.69 -6.26 4.79
CA SER A 521 22.94 -7.04 4.73
C SER A 521 22.96 -8.07 3.58
N LEU A 522 21.80 -8.57 3.13
CA LEU A 522 21.65 -9.55 2.06
C LEU A 522 21.45 -8.91 0.68
N ALA A 523 20.82 -7.74 0.64
CA ALA A 523 20.46 -7.01 -0.58
C ALA A 523 20.15 -5.53 -0.25
N PRO A 524 21.15 -4.63 -0.26
CA PRO A 524 21.02 -3.25 0.20
C PRO A 524 20.16 -2.33 -0.69
N ASP A 525 19.87 -2.76 -1.91
CA ASP A 525 19.12 -1.94 -2.87
C ASP A 525 17.60 -2.20 -2.84
N ILE A 526 17.13 -3.10 -1.98
CA ILE A 526 15.69 -3.40 -1.86
C ILE A 526 15.01 -2.30 -1.05
N LEU A 527 13.92 -1.74 -1.59
CA LEU A 527 13.10 -0.74 -0.91
C LEU A 527 12.23 -1.40 0.18
N LEU A 528 12.32 -0.90 1.41
CA LEU A 528 11.70 -1.50 2.60
C LEU A 528 10.71 -0.54 3.26
N HIS A 529 9.56 -1.07 3.67
CA HIS A 529 8.53 -0.36 4.42
C HIS A 529 7.78 -1.28 5.40
N THR A 530 6.90 -0.71 6.22
CA THR A 530 6.00 -1.46 7.10
C THR A 530 4.55 -1.31 6.62
N LYS A 531 3.67 -2.18 7.11
CA LYS A 531 2.22 -2.09 6.92
C LYS A 531 1.56 -1.74 8.25
N GLY A 532 1.83 -0.51 8.72
CA GLY A 532 1.23 0.00 9.94
C GLY A 532 -0.21 0.44 9.71
N MET A 533 -1.13 0.08 10.63
CA MET A 533 -2.51 0.55 10.53
C MET A 533 -2.59 2.06 10.53
N SER A 534 -3.52 2.60 9.75
CA SER A 534 -3.83 4.01 9.69
C SER A 534 -4.05 4.59 11.07
N ALA A 535 -3.42 5.68 11.26
CA ALA A 535 -3.36 6.22 12.57
C ALA A 535 -4.35 7.33 12.83
N MET A 536 -5.05 7.89 11.83
CA MET A 536 -5.99 8.97 12.14
C MET A 536 -7.11 8.50 13.05
N ASN A 537 -7.67 7.32 12.82
CA ASN A 537 -8.63 6.72 13.73
C ASN A 537 -7.98 5.93 14.87
N ALA A 538 -6.85 5.30 14.61
CA ALA A 538 -6.10 4.55 15.61
C ALA A 538 -5.31 5.46 16.56
N ILE A 539 -4.77 6.57 16.10
CA ILE A 539 -4.09 7.57 16.92
C ILE A 539 -5.06 8.50 17.65
N GLY A 540 -6.20 8.80 17.02
CA GLY A 540 -7.15 9.78 17.53
C GLY A 540 -7.89 9.38 18.79
N THR A 541 -7.96 8.10 19.10
CA THR A 541 -8.33 7.68 20.43
C THR A 541 -7.05 7.40 21.20
N SER A 542 -6.80 8.20 22.22
CA SER A 542 -5.70 8.07 23.17
C SER A 542 -5.38 6.64 23.67
N GLY A 543 -6.18 5.65 23.27
CA GLY A 543 -5.98 4.24 23.52
C GLY A 543 -5.14 3.51 22.45
N ASN A 544 -5.25 3.89 21.18
CA ASN A 544 -4.77 3.05 20.10
C ASN A 544 -3.25 3.19 19.86
N ARG A 545 -2.69 4.41 19.88
CA ARG A 545 -1.23 4.58 19.76
C ARG A 545 -0.47 3.84 20.86
N ILE A 546 -1.00 3.89 22.09
CA ILE A 546 -0.46 3.16 23.23
C ILE A 546 -0.69 1.66 23.09
N GLN A 547 -1.79 1.24 22.46
CA GLN A 547 -2.15 -0.16 22.30
C GLN A 547 -1.39 -0.82 21.14
N LEU A 548 -1.09 -0.07 20.07
CA LEU A 548 -0.40 -0.62 18.90
C LEU A 548 1.12 -0.67 19.10
N GLY A 549 1.69 0.24 19.89
CA GLY A 549 3.14 0.33 20.13
C GLY A 549 3.93 0.76 18.87
N VAL A 550 3.28 1.29 17.86
CA VAL A 550 3.93 1.72 16.61
C VAL A 550 4.28 3.20 16.68
N ASN A 551 5.54 3.54 16.39
CA ASN A 551 6.03 4.90 16.25
C ASN A 551 6.57 5.09 14.81
N ASN A 552 5.76 5.72 13.94
CA ASN A 552 6.13 5.91 12.54
C ASN A 552 7.35 6.84 12.37
N GLU A 553 7.54 7.80 13.26
CA GLU A 553 8.68 8.72 13.22
C GLU A 553 10.00 7.99 13.50
N GLU A 554 10.02 7.06 14.47
CA GLU A 554 11.18 6.24 14.75
C GLU A 554 11.45 5.22 13.63
N LEU A 555 10.41 4.59 13.11
CA LEU A 555 10.52 3.67 11.98
C LEU A 555 11.05 4.36 10.72
N SER A 556 10.63 5.59 10.44
CA SER A 556 11.05 6.35 9.26
C SER A 556 12.55 6.67 9.24
N LYS A 557 13.25 6.63 10.37
CA LYS A 557 14.69 6.90 10.45
C LYS A 557 15.55 5.89 9.67
N PHE A 558 15.06 4.67 9.49
CA PHE A 558 15.79 3.63 8.76
C PHE A 558 15.03 3.04 7.56
N LEU A 559 13.71 3.02 7.54
CA LEU A 559 12.93 2.54 6.40
C LEU A 559 13.15 3.41 5.15
N ASP A 560 13.09 2.82 3.96
CA ASP A 560 13.30 3.51 2.69
C ASP A 560 12.06 4.26 2.21
N LEU A 561 10.88 3.67 2.44
CA LEU A 561 9.58 4.17 2.01
C LEU A 561 8.66 4.40 3.22
N ASN A 562 7.63 5.21 3.00
CA ASN A 562 6.46 5.23 3.86
C ASN A 562 5.58 4.03 3.55
N GLY A 563 4.96 3.42 4.56
CA GLY A 563 4.07 2.28 4.37
C GLY A 563 2.92 2.28 5.36
N CYS A 564 1.73 1.89 4.92
CA CYS A 564 0.55 1.83 5.76
C CYS A 564 -0.46 0.78 5.30
N ASP A 565 -1.43 0.56 6.19
CA ASP A 565 -2.74 -0.01 5.96
C ASP A 565 -3.74 1.10 6.31
N ASP A 566 -4.43 1.63 5.32
CA ASP A 566 -5.33 2.78 5.51
C ASP A 566 -6.60 2.64 4.69
N TRP A 567 -7.70 3.20 5.20
CA TRP A 567 -9.01 3.06 4.60
C TRP A 567 -9.84 4.34 4.67
N ALA A 568 -10.79 4.47 3.73
CA ALA A 568 -11.88 5.44 3.78
C ALA A 568 -13.16 4.78 3.27
N TYR A 569 -14.28 4.99 3.97
CA TYR A 569 -15.53 4.33 3.62
C TYR A 569 -16.64 5.34 3.32
N TYR A 570 -17.38 5.08 2.24
CA TYR A 570 -18.48 5.93 1.84
C TYR A 570 -19.56 6.05 2.92
N GLY A 571 -19.88 7.30 3.29
CA GLY A 571 -20.88 7.60 4.32
C GLY A 571 -20.40 7.39 5.76
N ASP A 572 -19.14 7.01 5.99
CA ASP A 572 -18.57 6.97 7.32
C ASP A 572 -18.15 8.38 7.79
N GLN A 573 -18.45 8.71 9.05
CA GLN A 573 -18.09 10.03 9.61
C GLN A 573 -16.68 10.07 10.19
N LYS A 574 -16.08 8.93 10.46
CA LYS A 574 -14.76 8.80 11.07
C LYS A 574 -13.69 8.49 10.03
N ASP A 575 -13.99 7.53 9.18
CA ASP A 575 -13.08 7.02 8.16
C ASP A 575 -13.34 7.73 6.83
N THR A 576 -13.02 9.03 6.78
CA THR A 576 -13.29 9.89 5.63
C THR A 576 -12.10 9.94 4.68
N LEU A 577 -12.37 10.21 3.41
CA LEU A 577 -11.33 10.39 2.40
C LEU A 577 -10.36 11.55 2.78
N MET A 578 -10.89 12.65 3.33
CA MET A 578 -10.06 13.77 3.82
C MET A 578 -9.17 13.35 5.02
N GLY A 579 -9.64 12.49 5.90
CA GLY A 579 -8.83 11.92 6.99
C GLY A 579 -7.69 11.05 6.48
N LYS A 580 -7.95 10.27 5.43
CA LYS A 580 -6.96 9.43 4.77
C LYS A 580 -5.88 10.27 4.05
N THR A 581 -6.26 11.32 3.32
CA THR A 581 -5.28 12.22 2.69
C THR A 581 -4.45 13.00 3.72
N MET A 582 -5.05 13.39 4.86
CA MET A 582 -4.31 13.97 5.96
C MET A 582 -3.23 13.02 6.51
N TRP A 583 -3.53 11.73 6.61
CA TRP A 583 -2.56 10.73 7.01
C TRP A 583 -1.40 10.61 6.01
N TYR A 584 -1.69 10.64 4.71
CA TYR A 584 -0.66 10.62 3.68
C TYR A 584 0.25 11.85 3.74
N ASP A 585 -0.30 13.03 3.90
CA ASP A 585 0.49 14.26 4.05
C ASP A 585 1.33 14.26 5.34
N TYR A 586 0.83 13.64 6.44
CA TYR A 586 1.64 13.41 7.63
C TYR A 586 2.82 12.47 7.32
N MET A 587 2.58 11.33 6.69
CA MET A 587 3.64 10.37 6.37
C MET A 587 4.72 10.98 5.45
N THR A 588 4.33 11.70 4.40
CA THR A 588 5.28 12.37 3.50
C THR A 588 6.03 13.51 4.20
N SER A 589 5.47 14.09 5.26
CA SER A 589 6.15 15.09 6.10
C SER A 589 7.17 14.45 7.04
N VAL A 590 6.89 13.24 7.56
CA VAL A 590 7.82 12.48 8.40
C VAL A 590 9.01 12.00 7.57
N LYS A 591 8.75 11.51 6.35
CA LYS A 591 9.78 11.07 5.40
C LYS A 591 9.42 11.50 3.97
N ASN A 592 10.29 12.26 3.35
CA ASN A 592 10.14 12.65 1.94
C ASN A 592 10.40 11.45 1.02
N ALA A 593 9.43 10.55 0.98
CA ALA A 593 9.41 9.33 0.18
C ALA A 593 7.96 8.93 -0.15
N PRO A 594 7.73 8.22 -1.26
CA PRO A 594 6.38 7.78 -1.62
C PRO A 594 5.80 6.81 -0.58
N ILE A 595 4.47 6.76 -0.53
CA ILE A 595 3.74 5.87 0.36
C ILE A 595 3.33 4.62 -0.42
N VAL A 596 3.55 3.45 0.20
CA VAL A 596 2.94 2.19 -0.22
C VAL A 596 1.79 1.87 0.75
N ASN A 597 0.55 2.11 0.33
CA ASN A 597 -0.61 1.59 1.06
C ASN A 597 -0.80 0.13 0.64
N SER A 598 -0.22 -0.78 1.42
CA SER A 598 -0.16 -2.21 1.07
C SER A 598 -1.40 -3.00 1.52
N GLU A 599 -2.40 -2.32 2.10
CA GLU A 599 -3.76 -2.81 2.29
C GLU A 599 -4.75 -1.64 2.23
N ASP A 600 -5.13 -1.28 1.02
CA ASP A 600 -5.99 -0.13 0.74
C ASP A 600 -7.45 -0.57 0.68
N HIS A 601 -8.21 -0.36 1.76
CA HIS A 601 -9.61 -0.72 1.81
C HIS A 601 -10.48 0.36 1.16
N ILE A 602 -11.01 0.04 -0.01
CA ILE A 602 -11.97 0.88 -0.73
C ILE A 602 -13.43 0.37 -0.58
N LEU A 603 -13.61 -0.90 -0.24
CA LEU A 603 -14.90 -1.49 0.09
C LEU A 603 -14.90 -1.94 1.54
N LYS A 604 -15.93 -1.54 2.28
CA LYS A 604 -16.08 -1.97 3.67
C LYS A 604 -16.40 -3.46 3.75
N ASP A 605 -15.73 -4.16 4.65
CA ASP A 605 -16.10 -5.52 5.04
C ASP A 605 -17.51 -5.50 5.64
N SER A 606 -18.49 -5.91 4.84
CA SER A 606 -19.91 -5.78 5.17
C SER A 606 -20.67 -7.05 4.83
N SER A 607 -21.75 -7.29 5.58
CA SER A 607 -22.70 -8.37 5.27
C SER A 607 -23.56 -8.12 4.03
N THR A 608 -23.56 -6.89 3.49
CA THR A 608 -24.35 -6.50 2.32
C THR A 608 -23.48 -5.92 1.22
N LEU A 609 -23.71 -6.37 -0.01
CA LEU A 609 -23.06 -5.83 -1.19
C LEU A 609 -23.70 -4.47 -1.55
N SER A 610 -22.92 -3.39 -1.43
CA SER A 610 -23.35 -2.06 -1.89
C SER A 610 -23.25 -1.95 -3.42
N ARG A 611 -24.19 -1.24 -4.03
CA ARG A 611 -24.26 -0.96 -5.47
C ARG A 611 -24.45 0.52 -5.74
N SER A 612 -24.01 1.36 -4.81
CA SER A 612 -24.14 2.80 -4.92
C SER A 612 -23.14 3.36 -5.93
N GLY A 613 -23.63 4.09 -6.94
CA GLY A 613 -22.77 4.83 -7.86
C GLY A 613 -22.00 5.97 -7.18
N ALA A 614 -22.51 6.51 -6.08
CA ALA A 614 -21.82 7.52 -5.29
C ALA A 614 -20.63 6.92 -4.50
N GLU A 615 -20.79 5.69 -3.98
CA GLU A 615 -19.70 4.94 -3.37
C GLU A 615 -18.61 4.61 -4.39
N LEU A 616 -18.96 4.15 -5.59
CA LEU A 616 -18.00 3.91 -6.66
C LEU A 616 -17.22 5.18 -7.00
N LYS A 617 -17.89 6.34 -7.13
CA LYS A 617 -17.21 7.61 -7.39
C LYS A 617 -16.23 7.98 -6.28
N MET A 618 -16.63 7.85 -5.02
CA MET A 618 -15.75 8.13 -3.88
C MET A 618 -14.53 7.21 -3.89
N ASN A 619 -14.71 5.91 -4.17
CA ASN A 619 -13.62 4.97 -4.17
C ASN A 619 -12.64 5.18 -5.35
N MET A 620 -13.13 5.65 -6.51
CA MET A 620 -12.25 6.08 -7.59
C MET A 620 -11.54 7.40 -7.27
N ALA A 621 -12.22 8.31 -6.56
CA ALA A 621 -11.58 9.52 -6.03
C ALA A 621 -10.49 9.18 -4.98
N ASP A 622 -10.69 8.17 -4.16
CA ASP A 622 -9.67 7.68 -3.22
C ASP A 622 -8.40 7.22 -3.97
N VAL A 623 -8.56 6.39 -5.00
CA VAL A 623 -7.41 5.94 -5.81
C VAL A 623 -6.69 7.12 -6.46
N TRP A 624 -7.41 8.15 -6.88
CA TRP A 624 -6.83 9.36 -7.48
C TRP A 624 -6.17 10.29 -6.44
N GLN A 625 -6.93 10.67 -5.40
CA GLN A 625 -6.47 11.64 -4.38
C GLN A 625 -5.28 11.11 -3.58
N GLY A 626 -5.24 9.80 -3.30
CA GLY A 626 -4.07 9.19 -2.69
C GLY A 626 -2.78 9.48 -3.46
N ALA A 627 -2.82 9.38 -4.79
CA ALA A 627 -1.66 9.67 -5.63
C ALA A 627 -1.26 11.16 -5.57
N VAL A 628 -2.23 12.07 -5.53
CA VAL A 628 -2.00 13.52 -5.37
C VAL A 628 -1.31 13.85 -4.04
N HIS A 629 -1.61 13.06 -2.98
CA HIS A 629 -1.03 13.21 -1.63
C HIS A 629 0.18 12.31 -1.37
N GLY A 630 0.84 11.80 -2.43
CA GLY A 630 2.12 11.09 -2.33
C GLY A 630 2.02 9.58 -2.16
N ARG A 631 0.81 8.97 -2.30
CA ARG A 631 0.68 7.52 -2.39
C ARG A 631 1.15 7.04 -3.77
N GLY A 632 2.38 6.53 -3.82
CA GLY A 632 2.98 6.00 -5.04
C GLY A 632 2.46 4.60 -5.39
N ALA A 633 2.03 3.82 -4.39
CA ALA A 633 1.52 2.47 -4.59
C ALA A 633 0.28 2.18 -3.72
N SER A 634 -0.70 1.49 -4.30
CA SER A 634 -1.96 1.09 -3.68
C SER A 634 -2.25 -0.39 -3.94
N VAL A 635 -2.29 -1.20 -2.90
CA VAL A 635 -2.71 -2.60 -2.94
C VAL A 635 -4.13 -2.70 -2.41
N LEU A 636 -5.09 -2.77 -3.29
CA LEU A 636 -6.50 -2.78 -2.95
C LEU A 636 -6.92 -4.07 -2.25
N TRP A 637 -7.57 -3.95 -1.12
CA TRP A 637 -8.22 -5.01 -0.39
C TRP A 637 -9.65 -5.17 -0.92
N LEU A 638 -10.07 -6.33 -1.49
CA LEU A 638 -9.29 -7.48 -1.92
C LEU A 638 -9.81 -7.94 -3.29
N TYR A 639 -8.98 -8.61 -4.10
CA TYR A 639 -9.41 -9.08 -5.43
C TYR A 639 -10.43 -10.22 -5.33
N ASP A 640 -10.01 -11.38 -4.78
CA ASP A 640 -10.88 -12.52 -4.53
C ASP A 640 -10.43 -13.32 -3.30
N ASN A 641 -11.36 -13.71 -2.47
CA ASN A 641 -11.15 -14.62 -1.35
C ASN A 641 -12.25 -15.68 -1.33
N SER A 642 -12.29 -16.48 -2.40
CA SER A 642 -13.31 -17.53 -2.62
C SER A 642 -13.26 -18.64 -1.59
N ASP A 643 -12.10 -18.89 -0.96
CA ASP A 643 -11.92 -19.89 0.10
C ASP A 643 -12.65 -19.52 1.41
N ARG A 644 -12.98 -18.24 1.58
CA ARG A 644 -13.82 -17.80 2.69
C ARG A 644 -15.28 -17.91 2.30
N SER A 645 -15.84 -19.06 2.63
CA SER A 645 -17.22 -19.43 2.32
C SER A 645 -18.24 -18.35 2.62
N LYS A 646 -19.40 -18.41 1.95
CA LYS A 646 -20.67 -17.71 2.18
C LYS A 646 -21.02 -17.43 3.66
N ASN A 647 -20.43 -18.18 4.60
CA ASN A 647 -20.61 -18.04 6.04
C ASN A 647 -19.73 -16.93 6.68
N ASN A 648 -18.72 -16.43 5.97
CA ASN A 648 -17.91 -15.26 6.39
C ASN A 648 -18.24 -14.06 5.50
N THR A 649 -19.43 -13.50 5.71
CA THR A 649 -20.07 -12.53 4.82
C THR A 649 -19.35 -11.20 4.69
N GLY A 650 -18.52 -10.79 5.67
CA GLY A 650 -17.80 -9.52 5.62
C GLY A 650 -16.84 -9.45 4.45
N TYR A 651 -15.85 -10.33 4.43
CA TYR A 651 -14.82 -10.35 3.36
C TYR A 651 -15.37 -10.74 2.00
N TYR A 652 -16.39 -11.61 1.96
CA TYR A 652 -16.99 -12.07 0.72
C TYR A 652 -17.63 -10.94 -0.09
N ASN A 653 -18.26 -9.97 0.58
CA ASN A 653 -18.89 -8.83 -0.08
C ASN A 653 -17.89 -7.71 -0.45
N ALA A 654 -16.67 -7.73 0.10
CA ALA A 654 -15.59 -6.83 -0.27
C ALA A 654 -14.78 -7.30 -1.50
N ASN A 655 -15.05 -8.51 -2.04
CA ASN A 655 -14.38 -9.02 -3.23
C ASN A 655 -14.65 -8.15 -4.47
N LEU A 656 -13.60 -7.62 -5.07
CA LEU A 656 -13.68 -6.80 -6.29
C LEU A 656 -14.17 -7.60 -7.51
N THR A 657 -13.91 -8.92 -7.55
CA THR A 657 -14.41 -9.81 -8.62
C THR A 657 -15.94 -9.89 -8.68
N ARG A 658 -16.62 -9.41 -7.65
CA ARG A 658 -18.08 -9.32 -7.58
C ARG A 658 -18.62 -7.99 -8.08
N ARG A 659 -17.75 -7.10 -8.55
CA ARG A 659 -18.04 -5.71 -8.93
C ARG A 659 -17.29 -5.35 -10.22
N ALA A 660 -17.90 -5.67 -11.37
CA ALA A 660 -17.29 -5.38 -12.67
C ALA A 660 -17.07 -3.87 -12.91
N ASP A 661 -17.94 -3.03 -12.35
CA ASP A 661 -17.81 -1.58 -12.37
C ASP A 661 -16.57 -1.08 -11.63
N TYR A 662 -16.21 -1.72 -10.50
CA TYR A 662 -14.97 -1.42 -9.77
C TYR A 662 -13.73 -1.86 -10.53
N LEU A 663 -13.72 -3.08 -11.09
CA LEU A 663 -12.60 -3.55 -11.92
C LEU A 663 -12.33 -2.57 -13.08
N ALA A 664 -13.39 -2.16 -13.78
CA ALA A 664 -13.26 -1.21 -14.87
C ALA A 664 -12.86 0.20 -14.41
N GLY A 665 -13.42 0.68 -13.29
CA GLY A 665 -13.11 1.97 -12.69
C GLY A 665 -11.67 2.07 -12.21
N ILE A 666 -11.19 1.08 -11.47
CA ILE A 666 -9.81 1.00 -10.95
C ILE A 666 -8.83 1.00 -12.13
N GLY A 667 -9.04 0.13 -13.12
CA GLY A 667 -8.16 0.05 -14.28
C GLY A 667 -8.10 1.36 -15.06
N LYS A 668 -9.25 2.00 -15.33
CA LYS A 668 -9.28 3.32 -15.95
C LYS A 668 -8.50 4.36 -15.14
N THR A 669 -8.71 4.41 -13.82
CA THR A 669 -8.04 5.38 -12.94
C THR A 669 -6.53 5.14 -12.92
N THR A 670 -6.09 3.89 -12.87
CA THR A 670 -4.65 3.53 -12.94
C THR A 670 -4.00 3.99 -14.26
N LEU A 671 -4.70 3.80 -15.39
CA LEU A 671 -4.21 4.28 -16.68
C LEU A 671 -4.13 5.82 -16.71
N ASP A 672 -5.13 6.52 -16.16
CA ASP A 672 -5.12 7.99 -16.08
C ASP A 672 -4.00 8.50 -15.16
N LEU A 673 -3.75 7.87 -14.01
CA LEU A 673 -2.64 8.19 -13.11
C LEU A 673 -1.28 8.10 -13.80
N ASN A 674 -1.03 7.02 -14.54
CA ASN A 674 0.23 6.83 -15.25
C ASN A 674 0.37 7.72 -16.49
N ARG A 675 -0.72 8.06 -17.16
CA ARG A 675 -0.75 9.02 -18.26
C ARG A 675 -0.42 10.44 -17.79
N LEU A 676 -0.86 10.82 -16.59
CA LEU A 676 -0.76 12.16 -16.01
C LEU A 676 0.24 12.21 -14.84
N SER A 677 1.17 11.24 -14.80
CA SER A 677 2.07 11.05 -13.66
C SER A 677 3.01 12.24 -13.42
N GLY A 678 3.42 12.94 -14.48
CA GLY A 678 4.26 14.13 -14.34
C GLY A 678 3.55 15.27 -13.61
N GLU A 679 2.32 15.57 -14.00
CA GLU A 679 1.46 16.59 -13.43
C GLU A 679 1.12 16.30 -11.96
N ILE A 680 0.73 15.05 -11.67
CA ILE A 680 0.40 14.62 -10.31
C ILE A 680 1.63 14.67 -9.42
N SER A 681 2.79 14.18 -9.90
CA SER A 681 4.04 14.23 -9.16
C SER A 681 4.52 15.67 -8.90
N ALA A 682 4.28 16.60 -9.83
CA ALA A 682 4.59 18.02 -9.61
C ALA A 682 3.76 18.60 -8.45
N ILE A 683 2.49 18.21 -8.32
CA ILE A 683 1.63 18.63 -7.19
C ILE A 683 2.09 17.96 -5.89
N SER A 684 2.29 16.64 -5.90
CA SER A 684 2.65 15.88 -4.69
C SER A 684 4.02 16.26 -4.12
N ASN A 685 4.96 16.73 -4.97
CA ASN A 685 6.29 17.16 -4.57
C ASN A 685 6.40 18.69 -4.34
N LYS A 686 5.32 19.45 -4.50
CA LYS A 686 5.34 20.89 -4.22
C LYS A 686 5.67 21.14 -2.74
N ALA A 687 6.55 22.09 -2.46
CA ALA A 687 6.86 22.52 -1.11
C ALA A 687 5.64 23.15 -0.43
N ALA A 688 5.39 22.81 0.83
CA ALA A 688 4.33 23.37 1.63
C ALA A 688 4.75 24.76 2.19
N ARG A 689 3.79 25.66 2.33
CA ARG A 689 3.93 26.96 3.00
C ARG A 689 3.17 27.02 4.32
N VAL A 690 2.33 26.03 4.58
CA VAL A 690 1.57 25.88 5.82
C VAL A 690 2.05 24.63 6.55
N ALA A 691 2.36 24.80 7.83
CA ALA A 691 2.67 23.68 8.72
C ALA A 691 1.59 23.52 9.79
N ILE A 692 1.36 22.27 10.18
CA ILE A 692 0.54 21.91 11.35
C ILE A 692 1.42 21.15 12.35
N LEU A 693 1.43 21.60 13.61
CA LEU A 693 2.16 20.88 14.66
C LEU A 693 1.43 19.59 15.01
N TYR A 694 2.10 18.49 14.78
CA TYR A 694 1.67 17.15 15.19
C TYR A 694 2.40 16.75 16.47
N SER A 695 1.84 17.15 17.60
CA SER A 695 2.43 16.87 18.92
C SER A 695 1.92 15.55 19.47
N ASP A 696 2.78 14.55 19.52
CA ASP A 696 2.51 13.24 20.10
C ASP A 696 1.99 13.34 21.53
N SER A 697 2.66 14.14 22.34
CA SER A 697 2.29 14.34 23.73
C SER A 697 0.87 14.90 23.84
N SER A 698 0.53 15.88 23.00
CA SER A 698 -0.81 16.46 23.00
C SER A 698 -1.87 15.52 22.41
N LEU A 699 -1.57 14.78 21.36
CA LEU A 699 -2.51 13.81 20.78
C LEU A 699 -2.90 12.71 21.80
N VAL A 700 -1.96 12.30 22.65
CA VAL A 700 -2.22 11.32 23.70
C VAL A 700 -2.99 11.92 24.88
N LEU A 701 -2.71 13.16 25.27
CA LEU A 701 -3.17 13.76 26.52
C LEU A 701 -4.34 14.74 26.36
N ASN A 702 -4.51 15.33 25.18
CA ASN A 702 -5.58 16.28 24.90
C ASN A 702 -6.55 15.72 23.84
N PRO A 703 -7.80 15.38 24.19
CA PRO A 703 -8.78 14.81 23.27
C PRO A 703 -9.17 15.75 22.12
N TYR A 704 -8.86 17.05 22.22
CA TYR A 704 -9.17 18.04 21.18
C TYR A 704 -8.08 18.19 20.12
N ALA A 705 -6.86 17.70 20.38
CA ALA A 705 -5.71 17.96 19.52
C ALA A 705 -5.91 17.38 18.09
N LEU A 706 -6.39 16.15 17.98
CA LEU A 706 -6.60 15.51 16.67
C LEU A 706 -7.69 16.24 15.86
N ASN A 707 -8.83 16.54 16.49
CA ASN A 707 -9.95 17.19 15.79
C ASN A 707 -9.56 18.61 15.35
N ALA A 708 -8.81 19.34 16.17
CA ALA A 708 -8.29 20.65 15.79
C ALA A 708 -7.29 20.56 14.63
N SER A 709 -6.44 19.52 14.61
CA SER A 709 -5.55 19.23 13.48
C SER A 709 -6.33 18.92 12.21
N TYR A 710 -7.39 18.12 12.30
CA TYR A 710 -8.24 17.77 11.16
C TYR A 710 -8.94 19.01 10.56
N VAL A 711 -9.53 19.87 11.41
CA VAL A 711 -10.17 21.10 10.93
C VAL A 711 -9.15 22.07 10.32
N ALA A 712 -7.96 22.20 10.92
CA ALA A 712 -6.89 23.02 10.36
C ALA A 712 -6.42 22.50 8.99
N TYR A 713 -6.23 21.19 8.87
CA TYR A 713 -5.88 20.52 7.62
C TYR A 713 -6.93 20.77 6.53
N GLN A 714 -8.19 20.51 6.85
CA GLN A 714 -9.31 20.72 5.92
C GLN A 714 -9.39 22.16 5.41
N GLN A 715 -9.24 23.15 6.29
CA GLN A 715 -9.25 24.55 5.88
C GLN A 715 -8.04 24.90 5.00
N ALA A 716 -6.87 24.34 5.26
CA ALA A 716 -5.71 24.50 4.39
C ALA A 716 -5.96 23.93 2.98
N MET A 717 -6.51 22.69 2.89
CA MET A 717 -6.86 22.06 1.62
C MET A 717 -7.89 22.86 0.82
N PHE A 718 -8.91 23.41 1.48
CA PHE A 718 -9.94 24.24 0.83
C PHE A 718 -9.44 25.63 0.41
N ASN A 719 -8.27 26.04 0.90
CA ASN A 719 -7.60 27.28 0.50
C ASN A 719 -6.37 27.03 -0.42
N GLY A 720 -6.18 25.80 -0.93
CA GLY A 720 -5.13 25.48 -1.90
C GLY A 720 -3.75 25.31 -1.34
N GLU A 721 -3.65 25.11 -0.05
CA GLU A 721 -2.36 24.99 0.65
C GLU A 721 -2.04 23.55 0.99
N LYS A 722 -0.93 23.06 0.41
CA LYS A 722 -0.33 21.81 0.87
C LYS A 722 0.18 21.98 2.30
N VAL A 723 -0.03 20.97 3.13
CA VAL A 723 0.35 20.96 4.54
C VAL A 723 1.62 20.15 4.77
N PHE A 724 2.51 20.68 5.61
CA PHE A 724 3.63 19.98 6.21
C PHE A 724 3.37 19.74 7.69
N PHE A 725 3.47 18.50 8.16
CA PHE A 725 3.31 18.19 9.57
C PHE A 725 4.66 18.23 10.28
N VAL A 726 4.79 19.16 11.24
CA VAL A 726 5.95 19.24 12.13
C VAL A 726 5.73 18.33 13.33
N ASN A 727 6.62 17.38 13.59
CA ASN A 727 6.52 16.47 14.72
C ASN A 727 7.54 16.78 15.81
N GLU A 728 7.31 16.26 17.03
CA GLU A 728 8.18 16.48 18.19
C GLU A 728 9.46 15.65 18.19
N THR A 729 9.63 14.72 17.25
CA THR A 729 10.88 13.95 17.07
C THR A 729 11.89 14.73 16.23
N ASN A 730 11.40 15.59 15.32
CA ASN A 730 12.20 16.45 14.47
C ASN A 730 11.59 17.87 14.37
N PRO A 731 11.51 18.64 15.47
CA PRO A 731 10.88 19.95 15.47
C PRO A 731 11.67 20.98 14.63
N GLN A 732 12.97 20.74 14.39
CA GLN A 732 13.83 21.59 13.54
C GLN A 732 13.35 21.63 12.09
N SER A 733 12.58 20.62 11.63
CA SER A 733 12.02 20.59 10.28
C SER A 733 11.14 21.80 9.98
N LEU A 734 10.51 22.42 10.99
CA LEU A 734 9.78 23.67 10.86
C LEU A 734 10.62 24.78 10.22
N ASN A 735 11.88 24.93 10.64
CA ASN A 735 12.77 25.99 10.22
C ASN A 735 13.72 25.56 9.08
N GLN A 736 13.60 24.33 8.60
CA GLN A 736 14.31 23.80 7.43
C GLN A 736 13.47 23.90 6.15
N ASN A 737 12.18 24.21 6.29
CA ASN A 737 11.22 24.42 5.20
C ASN A 737 10.77 25.87 5.17
N ASP A 738 10.38 26.37 4.00
CA ASP A 738 9.91 27.75 3.80
C ASP A 738 8.43 27.89 4.25
N ILE A 739 8.18 27.78 5.55
CA ILE A 739 6.84 27.85 6.13
C ILE A 739 6.45 29.30 6.44
N ASP A 740 5.35 29.77 5.84
CA ASP A 740 4.77 31.09 6.10
C ASP A 740 3.86 31.10 7.33
N LEU A 741 3.12 30.01 7.56
CA LEU A 741 2.13 29.86 8.62
C LEU A 741 2.24 28.53 9.36
N LEU A 742 2.54 28.58 10.65
CA LEU A 742 2.43 27.43 11.54
C LEU A 742 1.08 27.46 12.28
N ILE A 743 0.33 26.35 12.24
CA ILE A 743 -0.89 26.16 13.05
C ILE A 743 -0.56 25.19 14.17
N VAL A 744 -0.86 25.58 15.42
CA VAL A 744 -0.65 24.78 16.65
C VAL A 744 -2.03 24.34 17.19
N PRO A 745 -2.52 23.15 16.81
CA PRO A 745 -3.90 22.74 17.04
C PRO A 745 -4.09 22.10 18.41
N CYS A 746 -4.43 22.87 19.45
CA CYS A 746 -4.63 22.38 20.82
C CYS A 746 -3.45 21.54 21.35
N SER A 747 -2.24 21.86 20.91
CA SER A 747 -1.01 21.15 21.31
C SER A 747 -0.51 21.67 22.68
N ASN A 748 -1.37 21.54 23.67
CA ASN A 748 -1.12 22.08 25.02
C ASN A 748 -0.03 21.34 25.81
N TYR A 749 0.37 20.16 25.36
CA TYR A 749 1.48 19.41 25.92
C TYR A 749 2.54 19.24 24.84
N MET A 750 3.69 19.87 24.97
CA MET A 750 4.77 19.77 23.98
C MET A 750 6.15 19.83 24.64
N LYS A 751 7.16 19.32 23.95
CA LYS A 751 8.55 19.39 24.41
C LYS A 751 9.06 20.83 24.39
N ALA A 752 10.01 21.13 25.28
CA ALA A 752 10.62 22.46 25.34
C ALA A 752 11.38 22.81 24.06
N GLU A 753 12.01 21.82 23.41
CA GLU A 753 12.69 21.98 22.12
C GLU A 753 11.70 22.40 21.02
N THR A 754 10.51 21.81 21.00
CA THR A 754 9.45 22.18 20.04
C THR A 754 9.02 23.63 20.23
N LEU A 755 8.82 24.06 21.49
CA LEU A 755 8.48 25.45 21.79
C LEU A 755 9.61 26.42 21.38
N ALA A 756 10.88 26.01 21.51
CA ALA A 756 12.02 26.81 21.08
C ALA A 756 12.09 26.95 19.55
N GLU A 757 11.77 25.89 18.80
CA GLU A 757 11.72 25.97 17.35
C GLU A 757 10.53 26.81 16.84
N ILE A 758 9.38 26.80 17.53
CA ILE A 758 8.28 27.73 17.25
C ILE A 758 8.71 29.17 17.49
N LYS A 759 9.41 29.43 18.58
CA LYS A 759 9.98 30.78 18.85
C LYS A 759 10.90 31.20 17.72
N LYS A 760 11.80 30.33 17.28
CA LYS A 760 12.73 30.60 16.18
C LYS A 760 12.00 30.94 14.88
N HIS A 761 10.98 30.15 14.52
CA HIS A 761 10.12 30.42 13.37
C HIS A 761 9.52 31.84 13.39
N ILE A 762 9.03 32.26 14.56
CA ILE A 762 8.45 33.60 14.74
C ILE A 762 9.57 34.69 14.68
N ASP A 763 10.75 34.40 15.25
CA ASP A 763 11.91 35.31 15.18
C ASP A 763 12.38 35.54 13.75
N ASP A 764 12.34 34.52 12.92
CA ASP A 764 12.71 34.55 11.50
C ASP A 764 11.63 35.16 10.58
N GLY A 765 10.48 35.60 11.16
CA GLY A 765 9.40 36.28 10.44
C GLY A 765 8.20 35.43 10.07
N GLY A 766 8.20 34.17 10.41
CA GLY A 766 7.06 33.28 10.21
C GLY A 766 5.89 33.63 11.13
N ARG A 767 4.67 33.24 10.76
CA ARG A 767 3.45 33.46 11.52
C ARG A 767 3.03 32.20 12.27
N ALA A 768 2.48 32.35 13.49
CA ALA A 768 1.95 31.23 14.25
C ALA A 768 0.51 31.51 14.69
N LEU A 769 -0.37 30.50 14.49
CA LEU A 769 -1.77 30.51 14.95
C LEU A 769 -1.96 29.39 15.99
N LEU A 770 -2.26 29.77 17.20
CA LEU A 770 -2.51 28.87 18.32
C LEU A 770 -4.01 28.61 18.49
N LEU A 771 -4.45 27.36 18.38
CA LEU A 771 -5.82 26.95 18.68
C LEU A 771 -5.83 26.40 20.12
N ASN A 772 -6.65 26.93 21.00
CA ASN A 772 -6.69 26.57 22.43
C ASN A 772 -8.11 26.31 22.93
N ALA A 773 -8.48 25.03 23.03
CA ALA A 773 -9.76 24.62 23.57
C ALA A 773 -9.79 24.83 25.10
N ASN A 774 -10.84 25.52 25.58
CA ASN A 774 -11.10 25.73 27.00
C ASN A 774 -9.99 26.48 27.75
N ASN A 775 -9.20 27.32 27.08
CA ASN A 775 -8.10 28.10 27.66
C ASN A 775 -7.14 27.24 28.52
N LYS A 776 -6.80 26.06 28.04
CA LYS A 776 -5.86 25.19 28.74
C LYS A 776 -4.47 25.80 28.86
N SER A 777 -3.79 25.53 29.95
CA SER A 777 -2.39 25.91 30.14
C SER A 777 -1.49 25.18 29.14
N TRP A 778 -0.41 25.83 28.73
CA TRP A 778 0.64 25.25 27.92
C TRP A 778 1.69 24.64 28.85
N LEU A 779 1.87 23.35 28.76
CA LEU A 779 2.70 22.50 29.62
C LEU A 779 3.70 21.71 28.79
N ASN A 780 4.78 21.24 29.42
CA ASN A 780 5.69 20.31 28.78
C ASN A 780 5.04 18.91 28.64
N GLU A 781 5.70 17.99 27.95
CA GLU A 781 5.23 16.64 27.67
C GLU A 781 4.93 15.82 28.93
N ASN A 782 5.45 16.23 30.09
CA ASN A 782 5.26 15.59 31.37
C ASN A 782 4.31 16.35 32.31
N GLY A 783 3.62 17.39 31.79
CA GLY A 783 2.66 18.19 32.54
C GLY A 783 3.29 19.23 33.47
N GLY A 784 4.59 19.46 33.39
CA GLY A 784 5.29 20.53 34.09
C GLY A 784 5.19 21.86 33.34
N GLU A 785 5.51 22.97 34.04
CA GLU A 785 5.54 24.28 33.43
C GLU A 785 6.73 24.44 32.49
N HIS A 786 6.56 25.16 31.39
CA HIS A 786 7.66 25.65 30.56
C HIS A 786 8.38 26.81 31.22
N ASP A 787 9.59 27.10 30.76
CA ASP A 787 10.22 28.41 31.07
C ASP A 787 9.29 29.56 30.69
N ALA A 788 8.98 30.42 31.66
CA ALA A 788 7.98 31.47 31.47
C ALA A 788 8.38 32.51 30.40
N ALA A 789 9.70 32.80 30.25
CA ALA A 789 10.18 33.74 29.26
C ALA A 789 10.06 33.13 27.85
N LEU A 790 10.40 31.84 27.68
CA LEU A 790 10.25 31.12 26.43
C LEU A 790 8.78 31.04 26.02
N LEU A 791 7.89 30.60 26.90
CA LEU A 791 6.47 30.49 26.63
C LEU A 791 5.85 31.86 26.27
N ASN A 792 6.16 32.92 27.04
CA ASN A 792 5.66 34.24 26.73
C ASN A 792 6.19 34.80 25.40
N SER A 793 7.42 34.46 25.01
CA SER A 793 7.99 34.90 23.74
C SER A 793 7.25 34.29 22.51
N VAL A 794 6.58 33.15 22.68
CA VAL A 794 5.71 32.56 21.67
C VAL A 794 4.29 33.10 21.76
N THR A 795 3.65 32.98 22.92
CA THR A 795 2.21 33.28 23.09
C THR A 795 1.87 34.75 22.90
N SER A 796 2.77 35.68 23.26
CA SER A 796 2.56 37.12 23.07
C SER A 796 2.72 37.61 21.63
N ARG A 797 3.35 36.82 20.76
CA ARG A 797 3.62 37.14 19.34
C ARG A 797 2.82 36.29 18.36
N SER A 798 2.07 35.32 18.85
CA SER A 798 1.20 34.48 18.07
C SER A 798 -0.24 34.94 18.10
N GLU A 799 -0.97 34.73 17.02
CA GLU A 799 -2.43 34.83 17.06
C GLU A 799 -3.01 33.65 17.83
N THR A 800 -3.93 33.91 18.76
CA THR A 800 -4.56 32.86 19.57
C THR A 800 -6.08 32.88 19.40
N VAL A 801 -6.65 31.70 19.10
CA VAL A 801 -8.10 31.48 19.09
C VAL A 801 -8.47 30.53 20.22
N SER A 802 -9.22 31.03 21.18
CA SER A 802 -9.79 30.22 22.26
C SER A 802 -11.25 29.91 21.96
N PHE A 803 -11.66 28.69 22.27
CA PHE A 803 -13.04 28.22 22.09
C PHE A 803 -13.46 27.33 23.26
N SER A 804 -14.78 27.32 23.54
CA SER A 804 -15.34 26.76 24.76
C SER A 804 -16.03 25.41 24.64
N SER A 805 -16.18 24.89 23.41
CA SER A 805 -16.87 23.59 23.21
C SER A 805 -16.23 22.74 22.11
N ALA A 806 -16.40 21.41 22.24
CA ALA A 806 -16.00 20.47 21.22
C ALA A 806 -16.80 20.62 19.90
N SER A 807 -18.03 21.18 19.97
CA SER A 807 -18.88 21.41 18.80
C SER A 807 -18.26 22.40 17.80
N ASP A 808 -17.43 23.34 18.26
CA ASP A 808 -16.77 24.31 17.39
C ASP A 808 -15.71 23.65 16.47
N MET A 809 -15.29 22.43 16.77
CA MET A 809 -14.29 21.69 15.99
C MET A 809 -14.88 20.67 15.01
N TYR A 810 -16.09 20.18 15.28
CA TYR A 810 -16.76 19.18 14.42
C TYR A 810 -17.63 19.79 13.35
N THR A 811 -17.96 21.06 13.47
CA THR A 811 -18.80 21.73 12.49
C THR A 811 -17.93 22.25 11.35
N TYR A 812 -18.05 21.61 10.21
CA TYR A 812 -17.66 22.15 8.89
C TYR A 812 -18.42 23.45 8.57
N ASP A 813 -19.13 23.98 9.53
CA ASP A 813 -19.97 25.15 9.38
C ASP A 813 -19.06 26.37 9.21
N SER A 814 -19.23 27.05 8.07
CA SER A 814 -18.54 28.29 7.69
C SER A 814 -18.62 29.43 8.69
N GLY A 815 -19.36 29.26 9.79
CA GLY A 815 -19.63 30.27 10.81
C GLY A 815 -18.84 30.13 12.10
N SER A 816 -18.08 29.04 12.36
CA SER A 816 -17.35 28.92 13.62
C SER A 816 -16.20 29.94 13.72
N ALA A 817 -15.94 30.51 14.90
CA ALA A 817 -14.84 31.45 15.11
C ALA A 817 -13.48 30.85 14.73
N VAL A 818 -13.27 29.54 14.96
CA VAL A 818 -12.04 28.81 14.61
C VAL A 818 -11.89 28.71 13.08
N VAL A 819 -12.92 28.27 12.35
CA VAL A 819 -12.91 28.15 10.90
C VAL A 819 -12.71 29.50 10.24
N ASN A 820 -13.43 30.54 10.69
CA ASN A 820 -13.29 31.88 10.16
C ASN A 820 -11.87 32.44 10.35
N LYS A 821 -11.26 32.20 11.53
CA LYS A 821 -9.89 32.64 11.78
C LYS A 821 -8.86 31.87 10.94
N LEU A 822 -8.99 30.56 10.87
CA LEU A 822 -8.14 29.73 9.99
C LEU A 822 -8.21 30.26 8.55
N LYS A 823 -9.41 30.41 8.02
CA LYS A 823 -9.64 30.92 6.66
C LYS A 823 -9.00 32.31 6.48
N SER A 824 -9.21 33.24 7.41
CA SER A 824 -8.64 34.60 7.32
C SER A 824 -7.11 34.65 7.35
N GLU A 825 -6.44 33.67 8.00
CA GLU A 825 -4.97 33.56 7.98
C GLU A 825 -4.44 32.89 6.69
N LEU A 826 -5.17 31.90 6.18
CA LEU A 826 -4.83 31.20 4.94
C LEU A 826 -5.04 32.09 3.70
N GLU A 827 -6.10 32.90 3.66
CA GLU A 827 -6.36 33.85 2.56
C GLU A 827 -5.29 34.96 2.40
N LYS A 828 -4.39 35.12 3.37
CA LYS A 828 -3.22 35.99 3.23
C LYS A 828 -2.13 35.41 2.32
N LEU A 829 -2.20 34.12 2.01
CA LEU A 829 -1.28 33.41 1.12
C LEU A 829 -1.79 33.52 -0.32
N SER A 830 -1.01 34.17 -1.18
CA SER A 830 -1.41 34.38 -2.57
C SER A 830 -1.08 33.19 -3.47
N HIS A 831 -1.92 32.96 -4.48
CA HIS A 831 -1.72 31.95 -5.52
C HIS A 831 -1.73 32.58 -6.91
N PRO A 832 -0.96 32.07 -7.87
CA PRO A 832 -1.03 32.49 -9.27
C PRO A 832 -2.43 32.32 -9.86
N VAL A 833 -3.07 31.19 -9.54
CA VAL A 833 -4.49 30.92 -9.84
C VAL A 833 -5.15 30.42 -8.57
N SER A 834 -6.27 31.03 -8.19
CA SER A 834 -7.07 30.66 -7.03
C SER A 834 -8.37 30.01 -7.47
N VAL A 835 -8.86 29.09 -6.64
CA VAL A 835 -10.11 28.39 -6.84
C VAL A 835 -11.10 28.78 -5.75
N SER A 836 -12.34 29.07 -6.11
CA SER A 836 -13.44 29.20 -5.14
C SER A 836 -14.48 28.10 -5.40
N GLY A 837 -14.88 27.42 -4.34
CA GLY A 837 -15.87 26.35 -4.34
C GLY A 837 -16.13 25.89 -2.91
N THR A 838 -17.37 25.46 -2.62
CA THR A 838 -17.69 24.97 -1.27
C THR A 838 -17.22 23.55 -1.11
N ASN A 839 -16.59 23.22 0.03
CA ASN A 839 -16.07 21.89 0.37
C ASN A 839 -15.15 21.29 -0.71
N THR A 840 -14.41 22.16 -1.39
CA THR A 840 -13.55 21.76 -2.49
C THR A 840 -12.09 21.86 -2.08
N GLU A 841 -11.41 20.72 -2.04
CA GLU A 841 -9.96 20.67 -2.02
C GLU A 841 -9.41 21.09 -3.37
N TRP A 842 -8.33 21.85 -3.34
CA TRP A 842 -7.54 22.11 -4.54
C TRP A 842 -6.05 22.23 -4.22
N LEU A 843 -5.24 21.55 -4.99
CA LEU A 843 -3.78 21.62 -4.90
C LEU A 843 -3.21 21.92 -6.28
N SER A 844 -2.12 22.64 -6.35
CA SER A 844 -1.62 23.17 -7.61
C SER A 844 -0.10 23.23 -7.67
N ALA A 845 0.46 23.14 -8.88
CA ALA A 845 1.87 23.31 -9.16
C ALA A 845 2.13 23.93 -10.54
N GLU A 846 3.31 24.53 -10.72
CA GLU A 846 3.81 24.84 -12.05
C GLU A 846 4.35 23.55 -12.71
N TYR A 847 3.96 23.27 -13.94
CA TYR A 847 4.41 22.11 -14.68
C TYR A 847 4.39 22.38 -16.19
N ASP A 848 5.46 22.00 -16.88
CA ASP A 848 5.62 22.07 -18.35
C ASP A 848 5.22 23.42 -18.95
N GLY A 849 5.67 24.52 -18.32
CA GLY A 849 5.40 25.89 -18.77
C GLY A 849 3.97 26.39 -18.57
N GLY A 850 3.12 25.60 -17.93
CA GLY A 850 1.76 25.92 -17.52
C GLY A 850 1.57 25.83 -16.00
N TYR A 851 0.31 25.76 -15.60
CA TYR A 851 -0.12 25.59 -14.22
C TYR A 851 -1.13 24.45 -14.15
N VAL A 852 -0.92 23.50 -13.24
CA VAL A 852 -1.84 22.39 -13.04
C VAL A 852 -2.50 22.49 -11.70
N ILE A 853 -3.81 22.19 -11.67
CA ILE A 853 -4.65 22.25 -10.46
C ILE A 853 -5.46 20.96 -10.35
N ASN A 854 -5.24 20.20 -9.29
CA ASN A 854 -6.13 19.10 -8.91
C ASN A 854 -7.27 19.64 -8.07
N LEU A 855 -8.49 19.18 -8.32
CA LEU A 855 -9.73 19.56 -7.65
C LEU A 855 -10.48 18.32 -7.20
N CYS A 856 -11.05 18.33 -5.98
CA CYS A 856 -12.00 17.32 -5.53
C CYS A 856 -13.07 17.95 -4.61
N ASN A 857 -14.34 17.70 -4.91
CA ASN A 857 -15.45 18.14 -4.06
C ASN A 857 -15.79 17.07 -3.03
N TYR A 858 -15.55 17.33 -1.77
CA TYR A 858 -15.87 16.44 -0.63
C TYR A 858 -17.29 16.66 -0.07
N GLY A 859 -18.06 17.55 -0.67
CA GLY A 859 -19.45 17.78 -0.30
C GLY A 859 -20.38 16.65 -0.73
N THR A 860 -21.65 16.74 -0.36
CA THR A 860 -22.71 15.79 -0.72
C THR A 860 -23.51 16.22 -1.94
N SER A 861 -23.29 17.43 -2.44
CA SER A 861 -23.95 18.03 -3.61
C SER A 861 -22.90 18.69 -4.52
N SER A 862 -23.24 18.87 -5.78
CA SER A 862 -22.42 19.63 -6.72
C SER A 862 -22.19 21.06 -6.23
N THR A 863 -21.02 21.60 -6.50
CA THR A 863 -20.64 22.99 -6.20
C THR A 863 -20.19 23.73 -7.46
N GLU A 864 -20.48 25.04 -7.53
CA GLU A 864 -19.95 25.86 -8.59
C GLU A 864 -18.50 26.24 -8.28
N ILE A 865 -17.63 25.99 -9.22
CA ILE A 865 -16.22 26.37 -9.17
C ILE A 865 -16.02 27.64 -9.98
N SER A 866 -15.23 28.58 -9.44
CA SER A 866 -14.75 29.74 -10.16
C SER A 866 -13.25 29.87 -10.01
N LEU A 867 -12.57 30.06 -11.14
CA LEU A 867 -11.13 30.32 -11.20
C LEU A 867 -10.90 31.84 -11.27
N THR A 868 -9.93 32.30 -10.48
CA THR A 868 -9.42 33.67 -10.51
C THR A 868 -7.92 33.62 -10.69
N ALA A 869 -7.36 34.34 -11.65
CA ALA A 869 -5.94 34.31 -11.94
C ALA A 869 -5.29 35.68 -11.82
N GLN A 870 -4.04 35.72 -11.40
CA GLN A 870 -3.16 36.85 -11.65
C GLN A 870 -2.96 37.02 -13.18
N SER A 871 -2.50 38.16 -13.63
CA SER A 871 -2.20 38.38 -15.05
C SER A 871 -1.23 37.29 -15.55
N GLY A 872 -1.38 36.93 -16.80
CA GLY A 872 -0.49 35.96 -17.44
C GLY A 872 -0.95 34.47 -17.43
N TYR A 873 -2.19 34.17 -17.00
CA TYR A 873 -2.77 32.80 -17.05
C TYR A 873 -4.10 32.81 -17.80
N ASP A 874 -4.29 31.83 -18.69
CA ASP A 874 -5.50 31.69 -19.54
C ASP A 874 -6.55 30.77 -18.88
N ILE A 875 -7.28 31.29 -17.90
CA ILE A 875 -8.35 30.55 -17.23
C ILE A 875 -9.61 30.36 -18.10
N GLU A 876 -9.80 31.17 -19.13
CA GLU A 876 -10.94 31.03 -20.06
C GLU A 876 -10.82 29.76 -20.92
N ASN A 877 -9.62 29.27 -21.12
CA ASN A 877 -9.34 28.04 -21.84
C ASN A 877 -8.88 26.90 -20.91
N ALA A 878 -9.18 26.98 -19.60
CA ALA A 878 -8.89 25.90 -18.67
C ALA A 878 -9.43 24.57 -19.18
N TYR A 879 -8.63 23.53 -19.07
CA TYR A 879 -8.86 22.22 -19.70
C TYR A 879 -8.69 21.12 -18.66
N ASP A 880 -9.68 20.22 -18.55
CA ASP A 880 -9.61 19.05 -17.68
C ASP A 880 -8.86 17.92 -18.38
N MET A 881 -7.66 17.59 -17.90
CA MET A 881 -6.79 16.57 -18.48
C MET A 881 -7.32 15.14 -18.30
N ILE A 882 -8.19 14.90 -17.28
CA ILE A 882 -8.79 13.59 -17.06
C ILE A 882 -9.84 13.30 -18.14
N SER A 883 -10.81 14.19 -18.32
CA SER A 883 -11.86 14.01 -19.33
C SER A 883 -11.39 14.33 -20.75
N GLY A 884 -10.52 15.30 -20.91
CA GLY A 884 -10.14 15.84 -22.21
C GLY A 884 -11.02 17.01 -22.65
N GLU A 885 -11.76 17.63 -21.74
CA GLU A 885 -12.73 18.67 -22.05
C GLU A 885 -12.29 20.05 -21.58
N LYS A 886 -12.65 21.07 -22.34
CA LYS A 886 -12.51 22.46 -21.93
C LYS A 886 -13.59 22.78 -20.89
N VAL A 887 -13.19 23.28 -19.73
CA VAL A 887 -14.10 23.67 -18.63
C VAL A 887 -14.26 25.19 -18.49
N GLY A 888 -13.28 25.97 -18.93
CA GLY A 888 -13.28 27.43 -18.79
C GLY A 888 -13.09 27.88 -17.34
N LYS A 889 -13.38 29.16 -17.07
CA LYS A 889 -13.17 29.77 -15.74
C LYS A 889 -14.25 29.44 -14.71
N SER A 890 -15.40 28.90 -15.13
CA SER A 890 -16.49 28.54 -14.22
C SER A 890 -17.18 27.27 -14.69
N PHE A 891 -17.43 26.33 -13.78
CA PHE A 891 -18.04 25.05 -14.06
C PHE A 891 -18.59 24.40 -12.78
N SER A 892 -19.50 23.45 -12.95
CA SER A 892 -20.02 22.65 -11.84
C SER A 892 -19.13 21.43 -11.55
N LEU A 893 -18.81 21.15 -10.29
CA LEU A 893 -18.01 20.02 -9.83
C LEU A 893 -18.87 19.09 -8.97
N SER A 894 -19.09 17.86 -9.45
CA SER A 894 -19.86 16.84 -8.73
C SER A 894 -19.10 16.31 -7.50
N PRO A 895 -19.80 15.77 -6.48
CA PRO A 895 -19.17 15.10 -5.35
C PRO A 895 -18.25 13.96 -5.77
N ASN A 896 -17.06 13.89 -5.17
CA ASN A 896 -16.08 12.83 -5.37
C ASN A 896 -15.75 12.56 -6.86
N GLU A 897 -15.70 13.61 -7.66
CA GLU A 897 -15.32 13.55 -9.08
C GLU A 897 -14.07 14.43 -9.30
N PRO A 898 -12.87 13.87 -9.20
CA PRO A 898 -11.65 14.64 -9.36
C PRO A 898 -11.50 15.24 -10.74
N LYS A 899 -10.94 16.45 -10.84
CA LYS A 899 -10.50 17.08 -12.07
C LYS A 899 -9.05 17.51 -11.95
N LEU A 900 -8.28 17.32 -13.02
CA LEU A 900 -6.94 17.85 -13.15
C LEU A 900 -6.92 18.89 -14.25
N LEU A 901 -6.92 20.16 -13.87
CA LEU A 901 -6.95 21.27 -14.82
C LEU A 901 -5.54 21.61 -15.29
N LYS A 902 -5.39 21.86 -16.57
CA LYS A 902 -4.24 22.54 -17.16
C LYS A 902 -4.64 23.97 -17.53
N ILE A 903 -3.81 24.94 -17.13
CA ILE A 903 -3.96 26.35 -17.42
C ILE A 903 -2.68 26.81 -18.07
N GLU A 904 -2.78 27.26 -19.31
CA GLU A 904 -1.62 27.76 -20.05
C GLU A 904 -1.19 29.13 -19.52
N LYS A 905 0.13 29.38 -19.46
CA LYS A 905 0.64 30.71 -19.26
C LYS A 905 0.41 31.52 -20.52
N VAL A 906 -0.25 32.64 -20.39
CA VAL A 906 -0.44 33.60 -21.49
C VAL A 906 0.91 34.31 -21.75
N ASN A 907 1.62 34.64 -20.70
CA ASN A 907 2.96 35.21 -20.78
C ASN A 907 4.02 34.11 -20.83
N GLY A 908 4.83 34.10 -21.87
CA GLY A 908 5.88 33.08 -21.99
C GLY A 908 6.42 32.97 -23.41
N PHE A 909 7.31 31.98 -23.53
CA PHE A 909 7.88 31.60 -24.80
C PHE A 909 7.41 30.22 -25.20
N LYS A 910 7.09 30.00 -26.49
CA LYS A 910 6.85 28.67 -27.05
C LYS A 910 7.81 28.43 -28.21
N PHE A 911 8.35 27.21 -28.30
CA PHE A 911 9.22 26.79 -29.37
C PHE A 911 8.47 25.84 -30.31
N TYR A 912 8.75 25.99 -31.62
CA TYR A 912 8.14 25.15 -32.65
C TYR A 912 9.23 24.60 -33.57
N SER A 913 9.15 23.34 -33.96
CA SER A 913 9.85 22.82 -35.12
C SER A 913 9.06 23.16 -36.39
N ILE A 914 9.75 23.43 -37.50
CA ILE A 914 9.13 23.72 -38.79
C ILE A 914 9.59 22.63 -39.77
N ASP A 915 8.62 21.91 -40.36
CA ASP A 915 8.86 20.86 -41.33
C ASP A 915 9.08 21.42 -42.76
N GLU A 916 9.31 20.55 -43.73
CA GLU A 916 9.51 20.92 -45.15
C GLU A 916 8.27 21.55 -45.78
N ASN A 917 7.07 21.27 -45.22
CA ASN A 917 5.80 21.84 -45.68
C ASN A 917 5.46 23.16 -44.95
N CYS A 918 6.41 23.71 -44.15
CA CYS A 918 6.21 24.88 -43.31
C CYS A 918 5.18 24.69 -42.17
N THR A 919 4.85 23.44 -41.78
CA THR A 919 3.98 23.16 -40.66
C THR A 919 4.76 23.36 -39.34
N LYS A 920 4.15 24.09 -38.40
CA LYS A 920 4.72 24.36 -37.08
C LYS A 920 4.18 23.37 -36.06
N THR A 921 5.08 22.65 -35.39
CA THR A 921 4.73 21.72 -34.28
C THR A 921 5.41 22.21 -33.00
N GLU A 922 4.67 22.46 -31.93
CA GLU A 922 5.22 22.86 -30.63
C GLU A 922 6.14 21.79 -30.08
N ILE A 923 7.30 22.20 -29.55
CA ILE A 923 8.34 21.31 -29.03
C ILE A 923 8.84 21.76 -27.65
N SER A 924 9.13 20.80 -26.80
CA SER A 924 9.81 20.99 -25.50
C SER A 924 11.32 20.69 -25.57
N ASP A 925 11.74 19.95 -26.58
CA ASP A 925 13.12 19.50 -26.79
C ASP A 925 13.64 19.93 -28.16
N LEU A 926 14.95 20.16 -28.25
CA LEU A 926 15.59 20.52 -29.50
C LEU A 926 15.71 19.32 -30.45
N LYS A 927 14.81 19.23 -31.43
CA LYS A 927 14.71 18.12 -32.39
C LYS A 927 14.88 18.51 -33.86
N SER A 928 14.88 19.82 -34.17
CA SER A 928 14.92 20.32 -35.52
C SER A 928 15.89 21.50 -35.62
N ARG A 929 16.49 21.66 -36.79
CA ARG A 929 17.35 22.85 -37.08
C ARG A 929 16.50 24.07 -37.46
N ARG A 930 15.41 23.88 -38.18
CA ARG A 930 14.49 24.95 -38.55
C ARG A 930 13.40 25.09 -37.51
N MET A 931 13.34 26.28 -36.91
CA MET A 931 12.53 26.53 -35.73
C MET A 931 11.82 27.87 -35.78
N SER A 932 10.77 28.02 -35.01
CA SER A 932 10.16 29.28 -34.62
C SER A 932 10.08 29.37 -33.10
N VAL A 933 10.26 30.57 -32.56
CA VAL A 933 9.93 30.87 -31.16
C VAL A 933 8.95 32.03 -31.11
N THR A 934 7.87 31.81 -30.34
CA THR A 934 6.95 32.90 -30.01
C THR A 934 7.23 33.45 -28.61
N ALA A 935 7.15 34.76 -28.44
CA ALA A 935 7.12 35.42 -27.15
C ALA A 935 5.79 36.18 -27.00
N LYS A 936 5.06 35.91 -25.95
CA LYS A 936 3.83 36.63 -25.60
C LYS A 936 3.96 37.23 -24.21
N TYR A 937 3.65 38.53 -24.08
CA TYR A 937 3.62 39.23 -22.80
C TYR A 937 2.50 40.27 -22.80
N THR A 938 1.69 40.31 -21.70
CA THR A 938 0.41 41.04 -21.67
C THR A 938 0.41 42.28 -20.75
N ASP A 939 1.51 42.55 -20.06
CA ASP A 939 1.61 43.62 -19.06
C ASP A 939 2.63 44.71 -19.43
N ALA A 940 2.97 44.82 -20.71
CA ALA A 940 3.80 45.94 -21.18
C ALA A 940 2.98 47.24 -21.13
N LYS A 941 3.67 48.37 -21.05
CA LYS A 941 2.98 49.64 -21.29
C LYS A 941 2.60 49.76 -22.75
N PRO A 942 1.41 50.30 -23.05
CA PRO A 942 1.02 50.53 -24.42
C PRO A 942 2.11 51.25 -25.26
N ASN A 943 2.41 50.68 -26.43
CA ASN A 943 3.43 51.19 -27.36
C ASN A 943 4.90 51.13 -26.85
N ASP A 944 5.19 50.54 -25.73
CA ASP A 944 6.57 50.33 -25.24
C ASP A 944 7.35 49.44 -26.26
N GLY A 945 8.58 49.83 -26.56
CA GLY A 945 9.48 49.10 -27.43
C GLY A 945 9.97 47.79 -26.73
N TYR A 946 10.07 46.72 -27.50
CA TYR A 946 10.71 45.48 -27.03
C TYR A 946 11.77 44.97 -27.97
N ILE A 947 12.66 44.13 -27.44
CA ILE A 947 13.53 43.30 -28.25
C ILE A 947 13.40 41.82 -27.83
N HIS A 948 13.09 41.00 -28.80
CA HIS A 948 13.08 39.55 -28.68
C HIS A 948 14.42 39.01 -29.18
N ILE A 949 15.13 38.23 -28.36
CA ILE A 949 16.46 37.70 -28.66
C ILE A 949 16.40 36.19 -28.59
N VAL A 950 16.97 35.51 -29.57
CA VAL A 950 17.25 34.06 -29.55
C VAL A 950 18.76 33.87 -29.68
N SER A 951 19.33 33.16 -28.70
CA SER A 951 20.73 32.76 -28.71
C SER A 951 20.87 31.27 -28.95
N VAL A 952 21.83 30.88 -29.79
CA VAL A 952 22.19 29.48 -30.04
C VAL A 952 23.61 29.28 -29.52
N SER A 953 23.82 28.30 -28.64
CA SER A 953 25.12 27.95 -28.09
C SER A 953 25.39 26.44 -28.27
N GLU A 954 26.68 26.08 -28.43
CA GLU A 954 27.18 24.72 -28.48
C GLU A 954 28.24 24.51 -27.41
N ASP A 955 28.12 23.48 -26.58
CA ASP A 955 29.00 23.25 -25.41
C ASP A 955 29.14 24.51 -24.51
N GLY A 956 28.07 25.27 -24.30
CA GLY A 956 28.03 26.52 -23.53
C GLY A 956 28.67 27.73 -24.23
N LYS A 957 29.19 27.59 -25.44
CA LYS A 957 29.79 28.68 -26.21
C LYS A 957 28.78 29.25 -27.20
N LEU A 958 28.54 30.58 -27.11
CA LEU A 958 27.64 31.29 -28.01
C LEU A 958 28.11 31.14 -29.47
N LYS A 959 27.22 30.70 -30.34
CA LYS A 959 27.47 30.54 -31.80
C LYS A 959 26.70 31.55 -32.61
N ARG A 960 25.45 31.86 -32.26
CA ARG A 960 24.60 32.74 -33.03
C ARG A 960 23.59 33.46 -32.14
N ILE A 961 23.22 34.71 -32.56
CA ILE A 961 22.14 35.47 -31.95
C ILE A 961 21.22 35.94 -33.08
N PHE A 962 19.92 35.78 -32.87
CA PHE A 962 18.87 36.35 -33.69
C PHE A 962 18.13 37.39 -32.86
N THR A 963 17.72 38.50 -33.46
CA THR A 963 17.04 39.59 -32.77
C THR A 963 15.88 40.14 -33.59
N GLN A 964 14.76 40.42 -32.93
CA GLN A 964 13.60 41.06 -33.49
C GLN A 964 13.16 42.23 -32.60
N LYS A 965 12.93 43.36 -33.15
CA LYS A 965 12.43 44.57 -32.45
C LYS A 965 10.95 44.80 -32.80
N GLY A 966 10.20 45.30 -31.87
CA GLY A 966 8.81 45.66 -32.05
C GLY A 966 8.31 46.57 -30.93
N ASN A 967 7.03 46.90 -30.97
CA ASN A 967 6.38 47.63 -29.89
C ASN A 967 5.16 46.80 -29.40
N ALA A 968 4.86 46.93 -28.13
CA ALA A 968 3.59 46.47 -27.58
C ALA A 968 2.42 47.20 -28.33
N ASP A 969 1.30 46.52 -28.43
CA ASP A 969 0.08 47.10 -29.02
C ASP A 969 -0.56 48.15 -28.06
N ALA A 970 -1.74 48.64 -28.47
CA ALA A 970 -2.48 49.64 -27.72
C ALA A 970 -3.00 49.13 -26.35
N ASP A 971 -3.10 47.82 -26.19
CA ASP A 971 -3.51 47.14 -24.96
C ASP A 971 -2.34 46.69 -24.13
N GLY A 972 -1.09 47.05 -24.53
CA GLY A 972 0.13 46.63 -23.82
C GLY A 972 0.50 45.17 -24.04
N ILE A 973 0.06 44.56 -25.13
CA ILE A 973 0.34 43.15 -25.44
C ILE A 973 1.52 43.10 -26.43
N ILE A 974 2.53 42.32 -26.10
CA ILE A 974 3.64 41.94 -26.98
C ILE A 974 3.34 40.55 -27.56
N ASN A 975 3.26 40.45 -28.89
CA ASN A 975 3.26 39.19 -29.62
C ASN A 975 4.44 39.25 -30.59
N SER A 976 5.47 38.46 -30.33
CA SER A 976 6.65 38.36 -31.19
C SER A 976 6.82 36.92 -31.63
N GLU A 977 7.06 36.73 -32.93
CA GLU A 977 7.40 35.43 -33.47
C GLU A 977 8.66 35.55 -34.31
N MET A 978 9.65 34.69 -34.07
CA MET A 978 10.91 34.69 -34.78
C MET A 978 11.23 33.32 -35.34
N GLU A 979 11.32 33.22 -36.67
CA GLU A 979 11.81 32.00 -37.33
C GLU A 979 13.33 32.08 -37.50
N PHE A 980 14.01 30.97 -37.26
CA PHE A 980 15.47 30.88 -37.41
C PHE A 980 15.89 29.45 -37.77
N THR A 981 17.12 29.30 -38.24
CA THR A 981 17.74 28.02 -38.54
C THR A 981 19.06 27.89 -37.81
N VAL A 982 19.26 26.77 -37.12
CA VAL A 982 20.55 26.42 -36.52
C VAL A 982 21.47 25.93 -37.62
N ASP A 983 22.65 26.58 -37.75
CA ASP A 983 23.62 26.32 -38.82
C ASP A 983 24.05 24.84 -38.85
N ASP A 984 24.28 24.29 -40.05
CA ASP A 984 24.65 22.90 -40.26
C ASP A 984 25.96 22.50 -39.60
N GLY A 985 26.83 23.44 -39.35
CA GLY A 985 28.12 23.25 -38.66
C GLY A 985 28.00 23.08 -37.12
N ILE A 986 26.81 23.23 -36.55
CA ILE A 986 26.57 23.12 -35.10
C ILE A 986 26.05 21.71 -34.80
N ASP A 987 26.66 21.04 -33.81
CA ASP A 987 26.18 19.72 -33.32
C ASP A 987 24.92 19.91 -32.47
N LEU A 988 23.76 19.50 -32.98
CA LEU A 988 22.48 19.64 -32.27
C LEU A 988 22.49 18.96 -30.90
N SER A 989 23.17 17.81 -30.74
CA SER A 989 23.21 17.05 -29.48
C SER A 989 23.90 17.83 -28.35
N LYS A 990 24.67 18.88 -28.69
CA LYS A 990 25.38 19.76 -27.76
C LYS A 990 24.84 21.19 -27.75
N CYS A 991 23.73 21.38 -28.47
CA CYS A 991 23.15 22.69 -28.69
C CYS A 991 22.17 23.08 -27.61
N THR A 992 22.19 24.33 -27.19
CA THR A 992 21.16 24.96 -26.35
C THR A 992 20.65 26.20 -27.09
N VAL A 993 19.33 26.29 -27.21
CA VAL A 993 18.66 27.49 -27.74
C VAL A 993 17.97 28.20 -26.57
N LYS A 994 18.28 29.47 -26.37
CA LYS A 994 17.75 30.29 -25.30
C LYS A 994 17.10 31.55 -25.83
N THR A 995 15.95 31.95 -25.30
CA THR A 995 15.18 33.10 -25.75
C THR A 995 14.97 34.10 -24.62
N PHE A 996 14.90 35.36 -24.95
CA PHE A 996 14.77 36.50 -24.04
C PHE A 996 13.84 37.55 -24.63
N LEU A 997 13.07 38.22 -23.78
CA LEU A 997 12.28 39.40 -24.16
C LEU A 997 12.64 40.54 -23.21
N PHE A 998 13.15 41.63 -23.76
CA PHE A 998 13.55 42.82 -23.01
C PHE A 998 12.81 44.09 -23.46
N ASP A 999 12.80 45.12 -22.58
CA ASP A 999 12.19 46.44 -22.84
C ASP A 999 13.02 47.35 -23.80
N GLY A 1000 13.88 46.75 -24.59
CA GLY A 1000 14.75 47.40 -25.56
C GLY A 1000 16.24 47.24 -25.21
N PHE A 1001 17.14 47.78 -26.05
CA PHE A 1001 18.57 47.71 -25.83
C PHE A 1001 19.09 48.69 -24.77
N ASP A 1002 18.39 49.77 -24.53
CA ASP A 1002 18.86 50.84 -23.67
C ASP A 1002 18.78 50.52 -22.17
N LYS A 1003 17.80 49.69 -21.78
CA LYS A 1003 17.57 49.32 -20.38
C LYS A 1003 17.90 47.83 -20.10
N ILE A 1004 17.73 46.97 -21.06
CA ILE A 1004 17.95 45.51 -20.97
C ILE A 1004 17.23 44.93 -19.73
N ILE A 1005 16.03 45.41 -19.41
CA ILE A 1005 15.22 44.90 -18.34
C ILE A 1005 14.36 43.75 -18.93
N PRO A 1006 14.43 42.54 -18.40
CA PRO A 1006 13.62 41.44 -18.92
C PRO A 1006 12.14 41.65 -18.58
N TYR A 1007 11.25 41.50 -19.56
CA TYR A 1007 9.82 41.45 -19.33
C TYR A 1007 9.37 40.18 -18.61
N MET A 1008 10.10 39.08 -18.85
CA MET A 1008 9.82 37.78 -18.26
C MET A 1008 11.08 36.92 -18.21
N PRO A 1009 11.13 35.84 -17.37
CA PRO A 1009 12.26 34.92 -17.30
C PRO A 1009 12.56 34.31 -18.67
N ALA A 1010 13.87 34.17 -18.97
CA ALA A 1010 14.32 33.51 -20.20
C ALA A 1010 13.93 32.03 -20.20
N ARG A 1011 13.65 31.47 -21.39
CA ARG A 1011 13.40 30.04 -21.59
C ARG A 1011 14.49 29.43 -22.48
N GLU A 1012 14.84 28.18 -22.17
CA GLU A 1012 15.80 27.44 -22.99
C GLU A 1012 15.26 26.06 -23.37
N ILE A 1013 15.69 25.55 -24.52
CA ILE A 1013 15.50 24.15 -24.93
C ILE A 1013 16.83 23.55 -25.35
N LYS A 1014 17.00 22.28 -25.11
CA LYS A 1014 18.17 21.49 -25.49
C LYS A 1014 17.72 20.07 -25.89
N VAL A 1015 18.62 19.29 -26.48
CA VAL A 1015 18.33 17.85 -26.69
C VAL A 1015 18.31 17.18 -25.33
N ARG A 1016 17.24 16.41 -25.05
CA ARG A 1016 17.10 15.57 -23.87
C ARG A 1016 17.63 14.16 -24.12
#